data_1badeb6a97f3b2ef39aa722e3e232bc2
#
_entry.id   1badeb6a97f3b2ef39aa722e3e232bc2
#
_cell.length_a   1.000
_cell.length_b   1.000
_cell.length_c   1.000
_cell.angle_alpha   90.00
_cell.angle_beta   90.00
_cell.angle_gamma   90.00
#
_symmetry.space_group_name_H-M   'P 1'
#
loop_
_entity.id
_entity.type
_entity.pdbx_description
1 polymer ?
#
loop_
_entity_poly.entity_id
_entity_poly.type
_entity_poly.pdbx_seq_one_letter_code
_entity_poly.pdbx_strand_id
1 'polypeptide(L)'
;MTLIEFTLNGKPCSTAANANTRLIDLLRNQLGLTGTKEGCGVGFCGCCTVRVDGRTVSSCLMMAVAVKGCAVETIENAGNDPILQHLQTAFHTAGAVQCGYCTPGQIMGARNLLEKYPEPTDEDIRREMLGNLCRCTGYYKIIDAIRLASRLMQNADPEVEAATLRSSADAESMGALHNLRSVGRSVARSDTLKKVTGRAVYVNDMTLPGMLHGKVLRAGRPHARIVGIDVAAARAVPGVVCVLTGEDTPKIRWGFFGADQYPLAIDKVRYAGEEVAAVAATSPEAAAAAIAAIKIEYQDLPAVFDPEEAMAQGAPSVHDEVDRNIAATFKVERGDVDQAFADADLVIEESFQSAYQWHVALEPVGTLARYDPDDRLTVWTNTSGPSRSRIEIARALDMNPTDVRIIQTTVGGGFGGKSMDDNNAIICGLLARASGRPVKLMNTREDDFDAGRPRVPIKMDVRMAFRRDGTMVGKDLRVVADNGAYSGKAPAVGGVAALRHDTVYRNCNVRSELFVVYTNKVATGAFRGFGQPSAEWSVVQAIDVAAERLGLDPLDVALKNATSPGSVSAHGNRIGSCELVKCLELATSQIDWRRKRAEKRPFRGLGLGVSVHVAGKRHFYDYDGASVVVRVDQGGRIRILCGEGEVGQGAATCFAQIAAEELGVPVEWVSLSEADTDVTPFSLGAFADRLTFVAGNAVRNGAANARRKILEAAAQLLNEPVESLDLRDGRIHGASGAEYELADIVARWQFRKGGAPIVAEGAFDADSESHGADRYGSESGAFSFTAHTAEIEVDPGTGKVTILDYVMATDAGTIINPLSAKGQAHGAFMQGLGAALTEFKMLQNGVLVGNNLFHYKIPSIADCPPIRHSFVTSYEPAGPFGAKGVGEVDLDPVPATIGNAVAHAIGHRIRVLPITPEKVLAALQNVSTSDDTVAIV
;
A
#
# COMPACT_ATOMS: atom_id res chain seq x y z
N MET A 1 26.66 31.88 10.02
CA MET A 1 25.50 31.45 10.85
C MET A 1 24.93 32.62 11.60
N THR A 2 23.60 32.72 11.70
CA THR A 2 22.88 33.78 12.44
C THR A 2 22.33 33.17 13.74
N LEU A 3 22.49 33.85 14.87
CA LEU A 3 21.88 33.46 16.13
C LEU A 3 20.36 33.73 16.06
N ILE A 4 19.57 32.71 16.34
CA ILE A 4 18.12 32.77 16.36
C ILE A 4 17.67 32.47 17.78
N GLU A 5 16.98 33.41 18.39
CA GLU A 5 16.34 33.29 19.70
C GLU A 5 14.83 33.29 19.54
N PHE A 6 14.13 32.29 20.06
CA PHE A 6 12.68 32.13 19.92
C PHE A 6 12.14 31.26 21.09
N THR A 7 10.84 31.15 21.20
CA THR A 7 10.21 30.24 22.15
C THR A 7 9.85 28.94 21.44
N LEU A 8 10.27 27.77 21.94
CA LEU A 8 9.97 26.46 21.38
C LEU A 8 9.19 25.62 22.40
N ASN A 9 7.95 25.25 22.08
CA ASN A 9 7.08 24.48 22.95
C ASN A 9 6.98 25.07 24.38
N GLY A 10 6.84 26.41 24.47
CA GLY A 10 6.73 27.15 25.69
C GLY A 10 8.06 27.43 26.43
N LYS A 11 9.21 27.02 25.86
CA LYS A 11 10.53 27.20 26.50
C LYS A 11 11.43 28.09 25.65
N PRO A 12 12.25 28.98 26.25
CA PRO A 12 13.26 29.74 25.52
C PRO A 12 14.23 28.81 24.78
N CYS A 13 14.52 29.09 23.53
CA CYS A 13 15.43 28.35 22.68
C CYS A 13 16.38 29.33 21.98
N SER A 14 17.70 29.04 21.99
CA SER A 14 18.71 29.80 21.27
C SER A 14 19.57 28.85 20.47
N THR A 15 19.71 29.09 19.16
CA THR A 15 20.46 28.23 18.23
C THR A 15 21.01 29.06 17.09
N ALA A 16 21.99 28.53 16.35
CA ALA A 16 22.57 29.21 15.18
C ALA A 16 22.21 28.42 13.91
N ALA A 17 21.81 29.17 12.87
CA ALA A 17 21.50 28.55 11.58
C ALA A 17 22.05 29.45 10.42
N ASN A 18 22.26 28.82 9.27
CA ASN A 18 22.54 29.58 8.03
C ASN A 18 21.27 30.29 7.56
N ALA A 19 21.43 31.36 6.80
CA ALA A 19 20.31 32.18 6.32
C ALA A 19 19.28 31.37 5.47
N ASN A 20 19.74 30.34 4.78
CA ASN A 20 18.95 29.44 3.93
C ASN A 20 18.49 28.14 4.62
N THR A 21 18.71 27.98 5.92
CA THR A 21 18.22 26.82 6.66
C THR A 21 16.70 26.89 6.76
N ARG A 22 15.99 25.84 6.32
CA ARG A 22 14.52 25.74 6.47
C ARG A 22 14.17 25.46 7.94
N LEU A 23 13.00 25.91 8.36
CA LEU A 23 12.52 25.67 9.73
C LEU A 23 12.44 24.15 10.04
N ILE A 24 11.99 23.34 9.09
CA ILE A 24 11.94 21.89 9.24
C ILE A 24 13.32 21.28 9.52
N ASP A 25 14.37 21.75 8.84
CA ASP A 25 15.74 21.27 9.01
C ASP A 25 16.29 21.66 10.38
N LEU A 26 15.99 22.88 10.85
CA LEU A 26 16.31 23.33 12.20
C LEU A 26 15.65 22.43 13.26
N LEU A 27 14.34 22.21 13.15
CA LEU A 27 13.57 21.42 14.12
C LEU A 27 14.07 19.97 14.18
N ARG A 28 14.21 19.33 13.03
CA ARG A 28 14.55 17.90 12.93
C ARG A 28 16.01 17.61 13.18
N ASN A 29 16.91 18.33 12.46
CA ASN A 29 18.32 17.94 12.37
C ASN A 29 19.17 18.57 13.47
N GLN A 30 18.79 19.76 13.99
CA GLN A 30 19.54 20.44 15.04
C GLN A 30 18.89 20.32 16.44
N LEU A 31 17.55 20.39 16.50
CA LEU A 31 16.82 20.36 17.75
C LEU A 31 16.23 18.97 18.10
N GLY A 32 16.35 17.99 17.19
CA GLY A 32 15.92 16.62 17.43
C GLY A 32 14.40 16.40 17.46
N LEU A 33 13.59 17.40 17.04
CA LEU A 33 12.14 17.32 17.02
C LEU A 33 11.67 16.65 15.71
N THR A 34 11.82 15.32 15.67
CA THR A 34 11.57 14.53 14.46
C THR A 34 10.08 14.24 14.20
N GLY A 35 9.18 14.59 15.13
CA GLY A 35 7.73 14.48 14.92
C GLY A 35 7.23 15.30 13.72
N THR A 36 7.86 16.44 13.42
CA THR A 36 7.61 17.19 12.19
C THR A 36 8.20 16.45 11.00
N LYS A 37 7.38 16.05 10.00
CA LYS A 37 7.78 15.14 8.90
C LYS A 37 7.86 15.88 7.56
N GLU A 38 8.82 15.50 6.71
CA GLU A 38 8.91 16.00 5.33
C GLU A 38 8.35 14.98 4.35
N GLY A 39 7.21 15.29 3.70
CA GLY A 39 6.57 14.39 2.73
C GLY A 39 6.65 14.87 1.28
N CYS A 40 6.71 16.18 1.03
CA CYS A 40 6.75 16.74 -0.32
C CYS A 40 7.82 17.81 -0.55
N GLY A 41 8.35 18.47 0.49
CA GLY A 41 9.32 19.56 0.36
C GLY A 41 8.82 20.86 -0.29
N VAL A 42 7.59 20.89 -0.81
CA VAL A 42 7.02 22.00 -1.61
C VAL A 42 5.75 22.62 -0.99
N GLY A 43 5.51 22.41 0.30
CA GLY A 43 4.41 23.03 1.05
C GLY A 43 3.01 22.49 0.75
N PHE A 44 2.86 21.36 0.05
CA PHE A 44 1.56 20.86 -0.42
C PHE A 44 0.92 19.82 0.51
N CYS A 45 1.71 18.89 1.06
CA CYS A 45 1.16 17.72 1.77
C CYS A 45 0.77 17.95 3.24
N GLY A 46 1.25 19.03 3.87
CA GLY A 46 0.96 19.36 5.26
C GLY A 46 1.62 18.46 6.32
N CYS A 47 2.45 17.47 5.96
CA CYS A 47 3.14 16.62 6.95
C CYS A 47 4.09 17.43 7.87
N CYS A 48 4.59 18.57 7.37
CA CYS A 48 5.50 19.45 8.07
C CYS A 48 4.79 20.60 8.81
N THR A 49 3.47 20.54 9.00
CA THR A 49 2.70 21.59 9.68
C THR A 49 3.18 21.76 11.12
N VAL A 50 3.54 23.00 11.49
CA VAL A 50 3.83 23.45 12.85
C VAL A 50 3.05 24.75 13.09
N ARG A 51 3.04 25.26 14.33
CA ARG A 51 2.45 26.57 14.63
C ARG A 51 3.55 27.59 14.93
N VAL A 52 3.39 28.79 14.39
CA VAL A 52 4.27 29.94 14.67
C VAL A 52 3.35 31.11 15.03
N ASP A 53 3.52 31.66 16.20
CA ASP A 53 2.67 32.70 16.76
C ASP A 53 1.16 32.38 16.64
N GLY A 54 0.78 31.15 16.98
CA GLY A 54 -0.60 30.70 16.94
C GLY A 54 -1.16 30.35 15.55
N ARG A 55 -0.39 30.45 14.46
CA ARG A 55 -0.82 30.12 13.10
C ARG A 55 -0.12 28.90 12.53
N THR A 56 -0.84 28.05 11.82
CA THR A 56 -0.24 26.90 11.10
C THR A 56 0.61 27.38 9.93
N VAL A 57 1.81 26.82 9.80
CA VAL A 57 2.73 27.08 8.68
C VAL A 57 3.34 25.77 8.16
N SER A 58 3.69 25.77 6.87
CA SER A 58 4.48 24.69 6.26
C SER A 58 5.96 24.92 6.55
N SER A 59 6.53 24.24 7.56
CA SER A 59 7.93 24.44 7.99
C SER A 59 8.96 24.11 6.91
N CYS A 60 8.61 23.33 5.88
CA CYS A 60 9.47 23.06 4.72
C CYS A 60 9.66 24.27 3.79
N LEU A 61 8.79 25.29 3.85
CA LEU A 61 8.89 26.53 3.07
C LEU A 61 9.38 27.73 3.89
N MET A 62 9.29 27.66 5.23
CA MET A 62 9.69 28.75 6.11
C MET A 62 11.17 28.69 6.41
N MET A 63 11.86 29.85 6.31
CA MET A 63 13.26 29.94 6.71
C MET A 63 13.39 30.01 8.24
N ALA A 64 14.38 29.32 8.81
CA ALA A 64 14.62 29.27 10.25
C ALA A 64 14.86 30.68 10.84
N VAL A 65 15.49 31.58 10.11
CA VAL A 65 15.73 32.98 10.55
C VAL A 65 14.43 33.79 10.74
N ALA A 66 13.34 33.39 10.10
CA ALA A 66 12.06 34.09 10.19
C ALA A 66 11.33 33.84 11.54
N VAL A 67 11.72 32.85 12.32
CA VAL A 67 11.10 32.57 13.64
C VAL A 67 11.80 33.29 14.80
N LYS A 68 12.75 34.22 14.51
CA LYS A 68 13.40 34.99 15.56
C LYS A 68 12.37 35.84 16.33
N GLY A 69 12.30 35.62 17.65
CA GLY A 69 11.34 36.28 18.55
C GLY A 69 9.93 35.69 18.54
N CYS A 70 9.64 34.68 17.69
CA CYS A 70 8.34 34.04 17.61
C CYS A 70 8.17 32.88 18.63
N ALA A 71 6.94 32.43 18.81
CA ALA A 71 6.60 31.20 19.52
C ALA A 71 6.35 30.07 18.50
N VAL A 72 7.16 29.02 18.56
CA VAL A 72 7.04 27.82 17.69
C VAL A 72 6.53 26.66 18.51
N GLU A 73 5.47 26.01 18.01
CA GLU A 73 4.86 24.84 18.64
C GLU A 73 4.85 23.66 17.65
N THR A 74 5.24 22.49 18.17
CA THR A 74 5.30 21.22 17.41
C THR A 74 4.45 20.15 18.09
N ILE A 75 4.29 18.97 17.45
CA ILE A 75 3.51 17.84 17.96
C ILE A 75 3.96 17.36 19.35
N GLU A 76 5.23 17.60 19.69
CA GLU A 76 5.81 17.23 20.98
C GLU A 76 5.33 18.10 22.16
N ASN A 77 4.59 19.20 21.90
CA ASN A 77 4.09 20.13 22.91
C ASN A 77 2.87 19.64 23.72
N ALA A 78 2.41 18.42 23.52
CA ALA A 78 1.16 17.94 24.12
C ALA A 78 1.10 18.04 25.65
N GLY A 79 2.25 18.00 26.34
CA GLY A 79 2.32 18.17 27.80
C GLY A 79 1.82 19.53 28.31
N ASN A 80 1.78 20.56 27.47
CA ASN A 80 1.37 21.91 27.77
C ASN A 80 0.14 22.40 27.01
N ASP A 81 -0.45 21.55 26.13
CA ASP A 81 -1.59 21.91 25.28
C ASP A 81 -2.73 20.89 25.42
N PRO A 82 -3.80 21.21 26.17
CA PRO A 82 -4.95 20.32 26.37
C PRO A 82 -5.67 19.92 25.07
N ILE A 83 -5.77 20.83 24.09
CA ILE A 83 -6.41 20.54 22.78
C ILE A 83 -5.59 19.46 22.07
N LEU A 84 -4.27 19.59 22.10
CA LEU A 84 -3.38 18.63 21.48
C LEU A 84 -3.47 17.24 22.14
N GLN A 85 -3.62 17.19 23.50
CA GLN A 85 -3.84 15.94 24.24
C GLN A 85 -5.16 15.26 23.83
N HIS A 86 -6.25 16.02 23.74
CA HIS A 86 -7.55 15.49 23.29
C HIS A 86 -7.46 14.95 21.86
N LEU A 87 -6.79 15.66 20.96
CA LEU A 87 -6.58 15.19 19.58
C LEU A 87 -5.74 13.92 19.51
N GLN A 88 -4.65 13.82 20.27
CA GLN A 88 -3.83 12.59 20.32
C GLN A 88 -4.65 11.40 20.81
N THR A 89 -5.45 11.59 21.87
CA THR A 89 -6.38 10.57 22.39
C THR A 89 -7.42 10.19 21.34
N ALA A 90 -8.07 11.17 20.73
CA ALA A 90 -9.13 10.95 19.75
C ALA A 90 -8.62 10.22 18.48
N PHE A 91 -7.45 10.61 17.95
CA PHE A 91 -6.84 9.93 16.79
C PHE A 91 -6.48 8.48 17.09
N HIS A 92 -5.99 8.20 18.31
CA HIS A 92 -5.74 6.83 18.76
C HIS A 92 -7.05 6.03 18.85
N THR A 93 -8.04 6.58 19.52
CA THR A 93 -9.31 5.90 19.82
C THR A 93 -10.15 5.63 18.57
N ALA A 94 -10.29 6.62 17.69
CA ALA A 94 -11.09 6.50 16.46
C ALA A 94 -10.40 5.65 15.37
N GLY A 95 -9.16 5.20 15.56
CA GLY A 95 -8.40 4.48 14.54
C GLY A 95 -8.03 5.37 13.35
N ALA A 96 -7.84 6.67 13.56
CA ALA A 96 -7.50 7.65 12.52
C ALA A 96 -6.03 7.59 12.06
N VAL A 97 -5.27 6.63 12.57
CA VAL A 97 -3.84 6.46 12.31
C VAL A 97 -3.57 5.10 11.67
N GLN A 98 -2.96 5.10 10.49
CA GLN A 98 -2.44 3.89 9.87
C GLN A 98 -0.90 3.94 9.84
N CYS A 99 -0.27 4.34 8.73
CA CYS A 99 1.19 4.44 8.67
C CYS A 99 1.75 5.50 9.64
N GLY A 100 0.99 6.57 9.92
CA GLY A 100 1.33 7.59 10.93
C GLY A 100 2.21 8.73 10.43
N TYR A 101 2.71 8.70 9.19
CA TYR A 101 3.64 9.72 8.69
C TYR A 101 3.00 11.12 8.57
N CYS A 102 1.75 11.21 8.12
CA CYS A 102 1.01 12.47 8.07
C CYS A 102 0.42 12.89 9.42
N THR A 103 0.33 11.98 10.39
CA THR A 103 -0.44 12.17 11.63
C THR A 103 -0.02 13.38 12.45
N PRO A 104 1.28 13.66 12.68
CA PRO A 104 1.68 14.87 13.39
C PRO A 104 1.17 16.16 12.71
N GLY A 105 1.30 16.26 11.39
CA GLY A 105 0.80 17.41 10.63
C GLY A 105 -0.72 17.53 10.66
N GLN A 106 -1.45 16.39 10.57
CA GLN A 106 -2.91 16.34 10.70
C GLN A 106 -3.36 16.86 12.07
N ILE A 107 -2.73 16.39 13.14
CA ILE A 107 -3.05 16.79 14.51
C ILE A 107 -2.75 18.29 14.73
N MET A 108 -1.63 18.80 14.22
CA MET A 108 -1.29 20.24 14.32
C MET A 108 -2.29 21.12 13.54
N GLY A 109 -2.74 20.66 12.36
CA GLY A 109 -3.81 21.32 11.60
C GLY A 109 -5.14 21.32 12.35
N ALA A 110 -5.56 20.15 12.86
CA ALA A 110 -6.78 19.97 13.62
C ALA A 110 -6.77 20.77 14.95
N ARG A 111 -5.61 20.91 15.58
CA ARG A 111 -5.42 21.75 16.76
C ARG A 111 -5.80 23.22 16.48
N ASN A 112 -5.33 23.72 15.34
CA ASN A 112 -5.67 25.09 14.92
C ASN A 112 -7.16 25.24 14.54
N LEU A 113 -7.74 24.21 13.92
CA LEU A 113 -9.17 24.16 13.61
C LEU A 113 -10.02 24.24 14.88
N LEU A 114 -9.74 23.38 15.89
CA LEU A 114 -10.53 23.32 17.14
C LEU A 114 -10.37 24.57 18.03
N GLU A 115 -9.25 25.28 17.93
CA GLU A 115 -9.10 26.59 18.57
C GLU A 115 -10.04 27.64 17.96
N LYS A 116 -10.20 27.58 16.63
CA LYS A 116 -11.06 28.50 15.87
C LYS A 116 -12.55 28.11 15.90
N TYR A 117 -12.82 26.82 15.84
CA TYR A 117 -14.15 26.21 15.84
C TYR A 117 -14.19 25.07 16.87
N PRO A 118 -14.55 25.32 18.14
CA PRO A 118 -14.62 24.29 19.17
C PRO A 118 -15.64 23.17 18.85
N GLU A 119 -16.68 23.48 18.08
CA GLU A 119 -17.72 22.56 17.59
C GLU A 119 -17.77 22.64 16.04
N PRO A 120 -16.81 22.05 15.33
CA PRO A 120 -16.74 22.19 13.89
C PRO A 120 -17.81 21.37 13.17
N THR A 121 -18.40 21.93 12.13
CA THR A 121 -19.18 21.18 11.15
C THR A 121 -18.25 20.35 10.24
N ASP A 122 -18.83 19.40 9.50
CA ASP A 122 -18.07 18.65 8.49
C ASP A 122 -17.47 19.54 7.42
N GLU A 123 -18.18 20.59 7.04
CA GLU A 123 -17.69 21.57 6.08
C GLU A 123 -16.48 22.34 6.63
N ASP A 124 -16.54 22.74 7.91
CA ASP A 124 -15.39 23.38 8.57
C ASP A 124 -14.18 22.44 8.61
N ILE A 125 -14.39 21.17 8.98
CA ILE A 125 -13.32 20.18 9.01
C ILE A 125 -12.70 20.02 7.60
N ARG A 126 -13.52 19.81 6.57
CA ARG A 126 -13.05 19.62 5.20
C ARG A 126 -12.29 20.85 4.68
N ARG A 127 -12.77 22.06 4.95
CA ARG A 127 -12.15 23.31 4.54
C ARG A 127 -10.80 23.56 5.24
N GLU A 128 -10.77 23.46 6.56
CA GLU A 128 -9.58 23.80 7.35
C GLU A 128 -8.48 22.72 7.26
N MET A 129 -8.85 21.46 6.97
CA MET A 129 -7.92 20.33 6.83
C MET A 129 -7.48 20.05 5.39
N LEU A 130 -7.91 20.84 4.41
CA LEU A 130 -7.63 20.63 2.98
C LEU A 130 -6.11 20.56 2.67
N GLY A 131 -5.30 21.32 3.40
CA GLY A 131 -3.84 21.35 3.26
C GLY A 131 -3.08 20.18 3.90
N ASN A 132 -3.77 19.22 4.50
CA ASN A 132 -3.17 18.09 5.19
C ASN A 132 -3.55 16.77 4.52
N LEU A 133 -2.69 16.25 3.65
CA LEU A 133 -2.95 15.03 2.88
C LEU A 133 -2.70 13.76 3.68
N CYS A 134 -3.49 12.72 3.38
CA CYS A 134 -3.28 11.36 3.84
C CYS A 134 -3.54 10.38 2.68
N ARG A 135 -2.66 9.39 2.52
CA ARG A 135 -2.79 8.37 1.46
C ARG A 135 -3.45 7.08 1.95
N CYS A 136 -3.42 6.83 3.27
CA CYS A 136 -3.78 5.53 3.85
C CYS A 136 -5.23 5.45 4.32
N THR A 137 -5.74 6.51 5.01
CA THR A 137 -6.93 6.41 5.88
C THR A 137 -8.24 6.67 5.16
N GLY A 138 -8.19 7.25 3.95
CA GLY A 138 -9.38 7.75 3.27
C GLY A 138 -10.08 8.90 3.99
N TYR A 139 -9.45 9.50 4.99
CA TYR A 139 -9.88 10.67 5.78
C TYR A 139 -11.10 10.48 6.70
N TYR A 140 -12.03 9.56 6.46
CA TYR A 140 -13.28 9.44 7.26
C TYR A 140 -13.00 9.32 8.75
N LYS A 141 -12.04 8.47 9.14
CA LYS A 141 -11.64 8.32 10.54
C LYS A 141 -10.90 9.54 11.11
N ILE A 142 -10.27 10.35 10.25
CA ILE A 142 -9.67 11.63 10.67
C ILE A 142 -10.80 12.62 11.01
N ILE A 143 -11.86 12.69 10.21
CA ILE A 143 -13.06 13.49 10.51
C ILE A 143 -13.68 13.04 11.82
N ASP A 144 -13.87 11.74 12.02
CA ASP A 144 -14.40 11.18 13.26
C ASP A 144 -13.54 11.49 14.47
N ALA A 145 -12.21 11.45 14.34
CA ALA A 145 -11.27 11.79 15.40
C ALA A 145 -11.34 13.28 15.78
N ILE A 146 -11.48 14.18 14.80
CA ILE A 146 -11.63 15.62 15.08
C ILE A 146 -12.94 15.90 15.81
N ARG A 147 -14.06 15.27 15.39
CA ARG A 147 -15.34 15.35 16.10
C ARG A 147 -15.25 14.80 17.52
N LEU A 148 -14.57 13.68 17.69
CA LEU A 148 -14.34 13.10 19.01
C LEU A 148 -13.52 14.06 19.89
N ALA A 149 -12.44 14.63 19.39
CA ALA A 149 -11.63 15.58 20.13
C ALA A 149 -12.47 16.81 20.58
N SER A 150 -13.34 17.33 19.70
CA SER A 150 -14.30 18.39 20.05
C SER A 150 -15.20 18.02 21.23
N ARG A 151 -15.76 16.81 21.26
CA ARG A 151 -16.57 16.31 22.38
C ARG A 151 -15.76 16.14 23.66
N LEU A 152 -14.52 15.64 23.55
CA LEU A 152 -13.62 15.51 24.72
C LEU A 152 -13.27 16.87 25.33
N MET A 153 -13.13 17.92 24.52
CA MET A 153 -12.96 19.30 25.01
C MET A 153 -14.18 19.81 25.79
N GLN A 154 -15.36 19.24 25.56
CA GLN A 154 -16.63 19.54 26.27
C GLN A 154 -16.84 18.60 27.46
N ASN A 155 -15.80 17.94 27.95
CA ASN A 155 -15.82 17.00 29.07
C ASN A 155 -16.61 15.70 28.82
N ALA A 156 -16.76 15.24 27.57
CA ALA A 156 -17.23 13.89 27.29
C ALA A 156 -16.22 12.87 27.87
N ASP A 157 -16.75 11.75 28.38
CA ASP A 157 -15.92 10.68 28.93
C ASP A 157 -15.19 9.92 27.81
N PRO A 158 -13.84 9.91 27.78
CA PRO A 158 -13.08 9.24 26.72
C PRO A 158 -13.39 7.74 26.61
N GLU A 159 -13.67 7.04 27.74
CA GLU A 159 -13.95 5.60 27.72
C GLU A 159 -15.35 5.30 27.16
N VAL A 160 -16.35 6.12 27.50
CA VAL A 160 -17.71 6.01 26.96
C VAL A 160 -17.72 6.27 25.45
N GLU A 161 -17.04 7.31 25.00
CA GLU A 161 -16.91 7.64 23.58
C GLU A 161 -16.16 6.54 22.81
N ALA A 162 -15.08 6.02 23.37
CA ALA A 162 -14.33 4.91 22.78
C ALA A 162 -15.19 3.64 22.68
N ALA A 163 -15.96 3.31 23.72
CA ALA A 163 -16.86 2.18 23.73
C ALA A 163 -17.95 2.32 22.67
N THR A 164 -18.52 3.51 22.52
CA THR A 164 -19.54 3.82 21.51
C THR A 164 -19.03 3.63 20.09
N LEU A 165 -17.83 4.16 19.77
CA LEU A 165 -17.21 4.00 18.46
C LEU A 165 -16.86 2.53 18.14
N ARG A 166 -16.38 1.78 19.14
CA ARG A 166 -16.05 0.36 18.98
C ARG A 166 -17.30 -0.48 18.79
N SER A 167 -18.33 -0.30 19.63
CA SER A 167 -19.58 -1.06 19.54
C SER A 167 -20.29 -0.86 18.20
N SER A 168 -20.27 0.35 17.64
CA SER A 168 -20.81 0.63 16.30
C SER A 168 -20.05 -0.16 15.22
N ALA A 169 -18.72 -0.13 15.25
CA ALA A 169 -17.88 -0.87 14.28
C ALA A 169 -18.03 -2.39 14.44
N ASP A 170 -18.12 -2.89 15.67
CA ASP A 170 -18.32 -4.30 15.97
C ASP A 170 -19.71 -4.79 15.48
N ALA A 171 -20.77 -4.00 15.71
CA ALA A 171 -22.14 -4.34 15.29
C ALA A 171 -22.27 -4.46 13.76
N GLU A 172 -21.55 -3.64 12.99
CA GLU A 172 -21.55 -3.66 11.53
C GLU A 172 -20.84 -4.89 10.94
N SER A 173 -19.99 -5.58 11.72
CA SER A 173 -19.17 -6.70 11.27
C SER A 173 -19.52 -8.05 11.90
N MET A 174 -20.36 -8.06 12.95
CA MET A 174 -20.68 -9.26 13.71
C MET A 174 -21.84 -10.07 13.10
N GLY A 175 -21.52 -10.87 12.10
CA GLY A 175 -22.39 -11.96 11.76
C GLY A 175 -21.78 -13.28 12.23
N ALA A 176 -22.32 -14.01 13.15
CA ALA A 176 -22.11 -15.42 13.44
C ALA A 176 -21.03 -15.90 14.43
N LEU A 177 -20.12 -15.09 14.97
CA LEU A 177 -19.08 -15.57 15.88
C LEU A 177 -19.20 -14.97 17.30
N HIS A 178 -20.30 -15.25 18.00
CA HIS A 178 -20.61 -14.69 19.32
C HIS A 178 -19.69 -15.14 20.48
N ASN A 179 -18.81 -16.12 20.27
CA ASN A 179 -18.04 -16.75 21.35
C ASN A 179 -16.56 -16.33 21.39
N LEU A 180 -16.09 -15.49 20.44
CA LEU A 180 -14.71 -15.02 20.42
C LEU A 180 -14.54 -13.79 21.33
N ARG A 181 -13.36 -13.69 21.97
CA ARG A 181 -13.06 -12.67 22.98
C ARG A 181 -12.28 -11.49 22.41
N SER A 182 -11.28 -11.79 21.56
CA SER A 182 -10.37 -10.82 20.98
C SER A 182 -10.63 -10.62 19.49
N VAL A 183 -10.84 -11.71 18.75
CA VAL A 183 -11.17 -11.70 17.32
C VAL A 183 -12.58 -11.18 17.12
N GLY A 184 -12.80 -10.32 16.12
CA GLY A 184 -14.08 -9.67 15.87
C GLY A 184 -14.33 -8.43 16.73
N ARG A 185 -13.36 -8.02 17.54
CA ARG A 185 -13.45 -6.83 18.39
C ARG A 185 -12.61 -5.69 17.84
N SER A 186 -13.13 -4.48 17.93
CA SER A 186 -12.42 -3.25 17.61
C SER A 186 -11.42 -2.93 18.71
N VAL A 187 -10.15 -3.21 18.45
CA VAL A 187 -9.04 -2.89 19.36
C VAL A 187 -8.23 -1.75 18.74
N ALA A 188 -7.87 -0.76 19.57
CA ALA A 188 -6.96 0.29 19.14
C ALA A 188 -5.59 -0.30 18.80
N ARG A 189 -4.97 0.20 17.73
CA ARG A 189 -3.66 -0.28 17.27
C ARG A 189 -2.59 -0.05 18.32
N SER A 190 -1.75 -1.05 18.55
CA SER A 190 -0.67 -1.03 19.55
C SER A 190 0.44 -0.02 19.24
N ASP A 191 0.60 0.37 17.95
CA ASP A 191 1.67 1.24 17.46
C ASP A 191 1.30 2.73 17.36
N THR A 192 0.01 3.10 17.61
CA THR A 192 -0.48 4.47 17.36
C THR A 192 0.02 5.52 18.34
N LEU A 193 0.26 5.17 19.61
CA LEU A 193 0.74 6.14 20.60
C LEU A 193 2.07 6.78 20.20
N LYS A 194 3.01 6.01 19.63
CA LYS A 194 4.26 6.54 19.10
C LYS A 194 4.02 7.52 17.94
N LYS A 195 3.02 7.24 17.09
CA LYS A 195 2.70 8.01 15.89
C LYS A 195 2.00 9.34 16.21
N VAL A 196 0.98 9.32 17.09
CA VAL A 196 0.25 10.54 17.48
C VAL A 196 1.08 11.50 18.31
N THR A 197 2.11 11.01 19.01
CA THR A 197 3.03 11.83 19.81
C THR A 197 4.30 12.25 19.07
N GLY A 198 4.43 11.92 17.78
CA GLY A 198 5.61 12.22 16.97
C GLY A 198 6.86 11.37 17.30
N ARG A 199 6.74 10.37 18.17
CA ARG A 199 7.86 9.52 18.65
C ARG A 199 8.14 8.30 17.77
N ALA A 200 7.31 8.01 16.77
CA ALA A 200 7.58 6.92 15.85
C ALA A 200 8.81 7.26 14.99
N VAL A 201 9.75 6.31 14.92
CA VAL A 201 11.03 6.49 14.23
C VAL A 201 10.92 5.90 12.82
N TYR A 202 11.01 6.74 11.83
CA TYR A 202 11.11 6.38 10.41
C TYR A 202 12.56 6.45 9.97
N VAL A 203 12.89 5.89 8.81
CA VAL A 203 14.29 5.87 8.35
C VAL A 203 14.90 7.27 8.24
N ASN A 204 14.10 8.28 7.82
CA ASN A 204 14.58 9.67 7.75
C ASN A 204 14.89 10.29 9.12
N ASP A 205 14.32 9.75 10.21
CA ASP A 205 14.56 10.24 11.58
C ASP A 205 15.85 9.70 12.20
N MET A 206 16.44 8.65 11.61
CA MET A 206 17.61 7.96 12.14
C MET A 206 18.90 8.70 11.84
N THR A 207 19.81 8.67 12.77
CA THR A 207 21.18 9.19 12.62
C THR A 207 22.17 8.23 13.29
N LEU A 208 23.36 8.09 12.68
CA LEU A 208 24.47 7.32 13.24
C LEU A 208 25.72 8.20 13.36
N PRO A 209 26.61 7.95 14.33
CA PRO A 209 27.87 8.68 14.44
C PRO A 209 28.65 8.60 13.13
N GLY A 210 29.13 9.77 12.67
CA GLY A 210 29.93 9.87 11.43
C GLY A 210 29.15 9.62 10.13
N MET A 211 27.81 9.59 10.17
CA MET A 211 26.97 9.34 9.01
C MET A 211 27.19 10.34 7.89
N LEU A 212 27.14 9.85 6.65
CA LEU A 212 27.15 10.60 5.41
C LEU A 212 25.75 10.69 4.80
N HIS A 213 25.57 11.65 3.91
CA HIS A 213 24.37 11.88 3.13
C HIS A 213 24.59 11.42 1.70
N GLY A 214 23.83 10.42 1.27
CA GLY A 214 23.82 9.93 -0.11
C GLY A 214 22.90 10.76 -1.01
N LYS A 215 23.28 10.89 -2.27
CA LYS A 215 22.44 11.43 -3.34
C LYS A 215 22.77 10.77 -4.68
N VAL A 216 21.75 10.64 -5.55
CA VAL A 216 21.84 9.96 -6.85
C VAL A 216 21.67 10.99 -7.97
N LEU A 217 22.49 10.86 -9.05
CA LEU A 217 22.31 11.57 -10.30
C LEU A 217 21.46 10.73 -11.25
N ARG A 218 20.39 11.32 -11.76
CA ARG A 218 19.48 10.70 -12.74
C ARG A 218 19.84 11.08 -14.16
N ALA A 219 19.55 10.21 -15.13
CA ALA A 219 19.95 10.35 -16.52
C ALA A 219 19.42 11.63 -17.21
N GLY A 220 18.17 12.04 -16.97
CA GLY A 220 17.52 13.16 -17.64
C GLY A 220 17.33 12.94 -19.15
N ARG A 221 17.60 11.75 -19.67
CA ARG A 221 17.47 11.34 -21.08
C ARG A 221 16.63 10.06 -21.18
N PRO A 222 15.66 10.00 -22.09
CA PRO A 222 14.81 8.83 -22.23
C PRO A 222 15.56 7.62 -22.82
N HIS A 223 16.53 7.84 -23.71
CA HIS A 223 17.35 6.80 -24.32
C HIS A 223 18.65 7.41 -24.87
N ALA A 224 19.76 7.02 -24.30
CA ALA A 224 21.08 7.50 -24.74
C ALA A 224 22.21 6.53 -24.37
N ARG A 225 23.26 6.52 -25.18
CA ARG A 225 24.55 5.90 -24.84
C ARG A 225 25.34 6.86 -23.96
N ILE A 226 25.95 6.35 -22.90
CA ILE A 226 26.89 7.09 -22.07
C ILE A 226 28.25 7.02 -22.78
N VAL A 227 28.74 8.16 -23.28
CA VAL A 227 30.04 8.28 -23.95
C VAL A 227 31.12 8.48 -22.91
N GLY A 228 30.87 9.24 -21.89
CA GLY A 228 31.78 9.48 -20.78
C GLY A 228 31.14 10.17 -19.59
N ILE A 229 31.70 9.94 -18.40
CA ILE A 229 31.30 10.57 -17.15
C ILE A 229 32.52 11.22 -16.50
N ASP A 230 32.53 12.56 -16.38
CA ASP A 230 33.57 13.29 -15.64
C ASP A 230 33.09 13.60 -14.23
N VAL A 231 33.71 13.00 -13.24
CA VAL A 231 33.44 13.17 -11.81
C VAL A 231 34.51 13.98 -11.08
N ALA A 232 35.55 14.52 -11.79
CA ALA A 232 36.67 15.19 -11.15
C ALA A 232 36.24 16.42 -10.34
N ALA A 233 35.38 17.27 -10.90
CA ALA A 233 34.83 18.43 -10.23
C ALA A 233 33.96 18.06 -9.02
N ALA A 234 33.18 16.99 -9.10
CA ALA A 234 32.35 16.47 -8.02
C ALA A 234 33.18 15.99 -6.83
N ARG A 235 34.28 15.25 -7.11
CA ARG A 235 35.21 14.77 -6.07
C ARG A 235 35.94 15.93 -5.36
N ALA A 236 36.11 17.09 -6.03
CA ALA A 236 36.74 18.26 -5.47
C ALA A 236 35.82 19.14 -4.58
N VAL A 237 34.51 18.86 -4.54
CA VAL A 237 33.57 19.60 -3.68
C VAL A 237 33.89 19.35 -2.21
N PRO A 238 34.07 20.38 -1.37
CA PRO A 238 34.36 20.22 0.05
C PRO A 238 33.26 19.40 0.77
N GLY A 239 33.69 18.36 1.51
CA GLY A 239 32.76 17.47 2.23
C GLY A 239 32.36 16.22 1.45
N VAL A 240 32.68 16.08 0.18
CA VAL A 240 32.49 14.85 -0.58
C VAL A 240 33.50 13.79 -0.13
N VAL A 241 33.01 12.57 0.12
CA VAL A 241 33.85 11.43 0.57
C VAL A 241 34.03 10.42 -0.54
N CYS A 242 32.99 10.11 -1.30
CA CYS A 242 33.09 9.25 -2.47
C CYS A 242 32.08 9.62 -3.56
N VAL A 243 32.42 9.30 -4.80
CA VAL A 243 31.58 9.40 -6.00
C VAL A 243 31.70 8.09 -6.73
N LEU A 244 30.58 7.45 -7.01
CA LEU A 244 30.47 6.17 -7.73
C LEU A 244 29.75 6.38 -9.07
N THR A 245 30.20 5.67 -10.09
CA THR A 245 29.56 5.53 -11.39
C THR A 245 29.27 4.06 -11.65
N GLY A 246 28.62 3.73 -12.75
CA GLY A 246 28.40 2.33 -13.14
C GLY A 246 29.70 1.50 -13.23
N GLU A 247 30.85 2.13 -13.55
CA GLU A 247 32.15 1.47 -13.59
C GLU A 247 32.67 1.03 -12.22
N ASP A 248 32.28 1.71 -11.18
CA ASP A 248 32.69 1.46 -9.78
C ASP A 248 31.83 0.40 -9.07
N THR A 249 30.81 -0.17 -9.75
CA THR A 249 29.85 -1.10 -9.16
C THR A 249 30.06 -2.55 -9.66
N PRO A 250 29.61 -3.56 -8.92
CA PRO A 250 29.59 -4.94 -9.44
C PRO A 250 28.78 -5.00 -10.76
N LYS A 251 29.31 -5.72 -11.74
CA LYS A 251 28.66 -5.90 -13.05
C LYS A 251 27.56 -6.97 -12.97
N ILE A 252 26.79 -6.96 -11.88
CA ILE A 252 25.71 -7.90 -11.59
C ILE A 252 24.39 -7.19 -11.81
N ARG A 253 23.57 -7.73 -12.72
CA ARG A 253 22.19 -7.27 -12.91
C ARG A 253 21.31 -7.75 -11.76
N TRP A 254 20.43 -6.91 -11.30
CA TRP A 254 19.42 -7.22 -10.30
C TRP A 254 18.01 -7.07 -10.88
N GLY A 255 16.99 -7.56 -10.18
CA GLY A 255 15.59 -7.48 -10.58
C GLY A 255 14.85 -8.75 -10.19
N PHE A 256 13.58 -8.59 -9.81
CA PHE A 256 12.82 -9.64 -9.17
C PHE A 256 12.28 -10.73 -10.14
N PHE A 257 11.68 -10.32 -11.27
CA PHE A 257 11.17 -11.23 -12.31
C PHE A 257 12.09 -11.33 -13.52
N GLY A 258 13.08 -10.46 -13.62
CA GLY A 258 14.10 -10.47 -14.64
C GLY A 258 15.27 -9.62 -14.14
N ALA A 259 16.46 -10.19 -14.06
CA ALA A 259 17.64 -9.45 -13.67
C ALA A 259 18.16 -8.68 -14.88
N ASP A 260 17.57 -7.53 -15.17
CA ASP A 260 17.83 -6.71 -16.36
C ASP A 260 18.46 -5.34 -16.06
N GLN A 261 18.48 -4.90 -14.78
CA GLN A 261 18.97 -3.58 -14.36
C GLN A 261 20.29 -3.66 -13.59
N TYR A 262 21.23 -2.75 -13.86
CA TYR A 262 22.39 -2.51 -13.00
C TYR A 262 22.06 -1.48 -11.90
N PRO A 263 22.77 -1.50 -10.75
CA PRO A 263 22.58 -0.49 -9.71
C PRO A 263 22.76 0.95 -10.18
N LEU A 264 23.76 1.19 -11.02
CA LEU A 264 24.02 2.43 -11.77
C LEU A 264 24.23 2.07 -13.24
N ALA A 265 23.70 2.89 -14.14
CA ALA A 265 23.83 2.68 -15.58
C ALA A 265 25.31 2.66 -16.00
N ILE A 266 25.68 1.73 -16.89
CA ILE A 266 27.06 1.53 -17.31
C ILE A 266 27.31 2.15 -18.69
N ASP A 267 26.63 1.66 -19.72
CA ASP A 267 26.87 2.00 -21.13
C ASP A 267 25.68 2.75 -21.76
N LYS A 268 24.48 2.54 -21.27
CA LYS A 268 23.26 3.04 -21.89
C LYS A 268 22.21 3.35 -20.81
N VAL A 269 21.56 4.50 -20.94
CA VAL A 269 20.36 4.85 -20.18
C VAL A 269 19.13 4.56 -21.03
N ARG A 270 18.06 4.06 -20.37
CA ARG A 270 16.86 3.57 -21.00
C ARG A 270 15.59 4.36 -20.63
N TYR A 271 15.68 5.19 -19.59
CA TYR A 271 14.63 6.14 -19.21
C TYR A 271 15.21 7.33 -18.43
N ALA A 272 14.47 8.41 -18.34
CA ALA A 272 14.96 9.68 -17.80
C ALA A 272 15.31 9.63 -16.31
N GLY A 273 14.60 8.81 -15.53
CA GLY A 273 14.83 8.64 -14.09
C GLY A 273 15.95 7.67 -13.70
N GLU A 274 16.64 7.05 -14.66
CA GLU A 274 17.63 6.00 -14.40
C GLU A 274 18.83 6.55 -13.62
N GLU A 275 19.36 5.73 -12.71
CA GLU A 275 20.47 6.07 -11.83
C GLU A 275 21.79 5.93 -12.59
N VAL A 276 22.59 7.01 -12.68
CA VAL A 276 23.85 7.06 -13.43
C VAL A 276 25.07 7.19 -12.54
N ALA A 277 24.97 7.99 -11.48
CA ALA A 277 26.06 8.18 -10.52
C ALA A 277 25.49 8.41 -9.11
N ALA A 278 26.30 8.13 -8.09
CA ALA A 278 25.93 8.34 -6.70
C ALA A 278 27.06 8.99 -5.91
N VAL A 279 26.70 9.83 -4.93
CA VAL A 279 27.64 10.58 -4.10
C VAL A 279 27.34 10.35 -2.64
N ALA A 280 28.37 10.23 -1.79
CA ALA A 280 28.24 10.35 -0.35
C ALA A 280 29.09 11.52 0.16
N ALA A 281 28.46 12.41 0.96
CA ALA A 281 29.08 13.62 1.48
C ALA A 281 28.70 13.86 2.94
N THR A 282 29.44 14.76 3.62
CA THR A 282 29.23 15.09 5.04
C THR A 282 28.01 15.94 5.32
N SER A 283 27.40 16.51 4.27
CA SER A 283 26.11 17.22 4.37
C SER A 283 25.25 17.02 3.12
N PRO A 284 23.93 17.23 3.21
CA PRO A 284 23.04 17.18 2.05
C PRO A 284 23.40 18.22 0.97
N GLU A 285 23.86 19.40 1.37
CA GLU A 285 24.27 20.49 0.48
C GLU A 285 25.53 20.12 -0.31
N ALA A 286 26.54 19.51 0.35
CA ALA A 286 27.74 19.03 -0.32
C ALA A 286 27.42 17.91 -1.30
N ALA A 287 26.51 16.98 -0.95
CA ALA A 287 26.06 15.93 -1.85
C ALA A 287 25.33 16.52 -3.08
N ALA A 288 24.46 17.52 -2.88
CA ALA A 288 23.75 18.19 -3.97
C ALA A 288 24.69 18.97 -4.89
N ALA A 289 25.66 19.70 -4.33
CA ALA A 289 26.68 20.41 -5.09
C ALA A 289 27.55 19.45 -5.92
N ALA A 290 27.91 18.30 -5.35
CA ALA A 290 28.68 17.28 -6.08
C ALA A 290 27.89 16.68 -7.24
N ILE A 291 26.62 16.33 -7.04
CA ILE A 291 25.74 15.84 -8.12
C ILE A 291 25.66 16.86 -9.26
N ALA A 292 25.50 18.15 -8.94
CA ALA A 292 25.44 19.23 -9.95
C ALA A 292 26.77 19.44 -10.69
N ALA A 293 27.88 19.01 -10.12
CA ALA A 293 29.23 19.15 -10.72
C ALA A 293 29.62 17.98 -11.63
N ILE A 294 28.89 16.85 -11.61
CA ILE A 294 29.14 15.72 -12.51
C ILE A 294 28.73 16.11 -13.93
N LYS A 295 29.59 15.81 -14.89
CA LYS A 295 29.32 16.03 -16.32
C LYS A 295 29.20 14.70 -17.02
N ILE A 296 28.15 14.53 -17.81
CA ILE A 296 27.93 13.32 -18.62
C ILE A 296 27.87 13.73 -20.08
N GLU A 297 28.61 13.03 -20.91
CA GLU A 297 28.50 13.12 -22.36
C GLU A 297 27.60 12.00 -22.85
N TYR A 298 26.49 12.39 -23.49
CA TYR A 298 25.50 11.45 -24.04
C TYR A 298 25.51 11.49 -25.57
N GLN A 299 25.27 10.33 -26.16
CA GLN A 299 24.82 10.18 -27.54
C GLN A 299 23.37 9.72 -27.52
N ASP A 300 22.45 10.61 -27.87
CA ASP A 300 21.02 10.29 -27.90
C ASP A 300 20.72 9.14 -28.89
N LEU A 301 19.83 8.24 -28.53
CA LEU A 301 19.36 7.12 -29.31
C LEU A 301 17.86 7.29 -29.62
N PRO A 302 17.37 6.69 -30.71
CA PRO A 302 15.94 6.61 -30.97
C PRO A 302 15.22 5.97 -29.79
N ALA A 303 14.09 6.56 -29.36
CA ALA A 303 13.28 6.09 -28.24
C ALA A 303 11.89 5.69 -28.70
N VAL A 304 11.26 4.73 -28.00
CA VAL A 304 9.89 4.28 -28.23
C VAL A 304 9.08 4.35 -26.94
N PHE A 305 7.88 4.93 -27.00
CA PHE A 305 7.07 5.21 -25.83
C PHE A 305 5.72 4.48 -25.84
N ASP A 306 5.18 4.14 -27.00
CA ASP A 306 3.97 3.33 -27.11
C ASP A 306 4.32 1.84 -27.15
N PRO A 307 3.67 0.99 -26.30
CA PRO A 307 4.03 -0.44 -26.25
C PRO A 307 3.61 -1.20 -27.53
N GLU A 308 2.59 -0.78 -28.26
CA GLU A 308 2.23 -1.44 -29.53
C GLU A 308 3.20 -1.05 -30.64
N GLU A 309 3.64 0.21 -30.70
CA GLU A 309 4.73 0.64 -31.59
C GLU A 309 6.05 -0.05 -31.25
N ALA A 310 6.35 -0.26 -29.95
CA ALA A 310 7.56 -0.93 -29.52
C ALA A 310 7.63 -2.40 -29.98
N MET A 311 6.50 -3.08 -30.15
CA MET A 311 6.42 -4.43 -30.67
C MET A 311 6.53 -4.50 -32.20
N ALA A 312 6.46 -3.38 -32.91
CA ALA A 312 6.51 -3.37 -34.37
C ALA A 312 7.89 -3.80 -34.87
N GLN A 313 7.93 -4.39 -36.06
CA GLN A 313 9.19 -4.77 -36.69
C GLN A 313 10.02 -3.52 -37.02
N GLY A 314 11.28 -3.48 -36.55
CA GLY A 314 12.19 -2.36 -36.79
C GLY A 314 12.03 -1.21 -35.77
N ALA A 315 11.22 -1.38 -34.74
CA ALA A 315 11.13 -0.41 -33.62
C ALA A 315 12.50 -0.26 -32.92
N PRO A 316 12.79 0.91 -32.33
CA PRO A 316 13.98 1.08 -31.49
C PRO A 316 14.06 0.03 -30.37
N SER A 317 15.23 -0.59 -30.20
CA SER A 317 15.46 -1.60 -29.16
C SER A 317 15.77 -0.94 -27.83
N VAL A 318 14.99 -1.22 -26.80
CA VAL A 318 15.24 -0.80 -25.41
C VAL A 318 16.35 -1.67 -24.80
N HIS A 319 16.25 -3.00 -24.98
CA HIS A 319 17.26 -4.00 -24.63
C HIS A 319 17.68 -4.75 -25.90
N ASP A 320 18.96 -4.68 -26.25
CA ASP A 320 19.47 -5.18 -27.54
C ASP A 320 19.32 -6.71 -27.68
N GLU A 321 19.23 -7.41 -26.53
CA GLU A 321 19.04 -8.86 -26.43
C GLU A 321 17.58 -9.32 -26.51
N VAL A 322 16.61 -8.39 -26.57
CA VAL A 322 15.17 -8.71 -26.50
C VAL A 322 14.50 -8.45 -27.85
N ASP A 323 13.89 -9.48 -28.41
CA ASP A 323 13.17 -9.35 -29.68
C ASP A 323 11.90 -8.53 -29.53
N ARG A 324 11.73 -7.53 -30.41
CA ARG A 324 10.54 -6.65 -30.46
C ARG A 324 10.13 -6.07 -29.11
N ASN A 325 11.08 -5.83 -28.24
CA ASN A 325 10.88 -5.29 -26.88
C ASN A 325 9.89 -6.10 -26.01
N ILE A 326 9.62 -7.37 -26.31
CA ILE A 326 8.70 -8.21 -25.56
C ILE A 326 9.44 -8.85 -24.38
N ALA A 327 9.22 -8.33 -23.16
CA ALA A 327 9.82 -8.82 -21.93
C ALA A 327 9.25 -10.19 -21.50
N ALA A 328 7.96 -10.38 -21.71
CA ALA A 328 7.27 -11.64 -21.40
C ALA A 328 5.98 -11.76 -22.24
N THR A 329 5.59 -12.96 -22.57
CA THR A 329 4.36 -13.26 -23.27
C THR A 329 3.83 -14.64 -22.90
N PHE A 330 2.53 -14.81 -22.94
CA PHE A 330 1.90 -16.13 -22.95
C PHE A 330 0.54 -16.06 -23.67
N LYS A 331 0.10 -17.24 -24.13
CA LYS A 331 -1.26 -17.45 -24.62
C LYS A 331 -1.86 -18.67 -23.93
N VAL A 332 -3.07 -18.54 -23.44
CA VAL A 332 -3.82 -19.58 -22.74
C VAL A 332 -5.21 -19.69 -23.33
N GLU A 333 -5.68 -20.91 -23.55
CA GLU A 333 -7.03 -21.20 -24.00
C GLU A 333 -7.63 -22.32 -23.14
N ARG A 334 -8.89 -22.20 -22.76
CA ARG A 334 -9.69 -23.19 -22.04
C ARG A 334 -11.04 -23.33 -22.70
N GLY A 335 -11.56 -24.58 -22.73
CA GLY A 335 -12.82 -24.90 -23.40
C GLY A 335 -12.72 -24.78 -24.90
N ASP A 336 -13.87 -24.55 -25.56
CA ASP A 336 -13.97 -24.29 -26.99
C ASP A 336 -14.47 -22.86 -27.22
N VAL A 337 -13.51 -21.94 -27.31
CA VAL A 337 -13.82 -20.50 -27.42
C VAL A 337 -14.47 -20.17 -28.74
N ASP A 338 -13.99 -20.76 -29.84
CA ASP A 338 -14.52 -20.46 -31.19
C ASP A 338 -15.97 -20.94 -31.34
N GLN A 339 -16.31 -22.15 -30.81
CA GLN A 339 -17.69 -22.64 -30.79
C GLN A 339 -18.57 -21.79 -29.85
N ALA A 340 -18.06 -21.36 -28.69
CA ALA A 340 -18.82 -20.50 -27.78
C ALA A 340 -19.20 -19.16 -28.43
N PHE A 341 -18.30 -18.57 -29.23
CA PHE A 341 -18.56 -17.35 -29.98
C PHE A 341 -19.52 -17.57 -31.16
N ALA A 342 -19.41 -18.72 -31.86
CA ALA A 342 -20.31 -19.08 -32.94
C ALA A 342 -21.77 -19.29 -32.49
N ASP A 343 -21.94 -19.84 -31.26
CA ASP A 343 -23.24 -20.15 -30.68
C ASP A 343 -23.85 -18.99 -29.88
N ALA A 344 -23.18 -17.86 -29.78
CA ALA A 344 -23.64 -16.73 -28.98
C ALA A 344 -24.77 -15.95 -29.62
N ASP A 345 -25.70 -15.45 -28.81
CA ASP A 345 -26.74 -14.51 -29.27
C ASP A 345 -26.22 -13.07 -29.41
N LEU A 346 -25.18 -12.71 -28.63
CA LEU A 346 -24.53 -11.43 -28.67
C LEU A 346 -23.01 -11.60 -28.48
N VAL A 347 -22.25 -10.97 -29.36
CA VAL A 347 -20.82 -10.75 -29.22
C VAL A 347 -20.56 -9.26 -29.05
N ILE A 348 -19.79 -8.89 -28.04
CA ILE A 348 -19.30 -7.52 -27.88
C ILE A 348 -17.78 -7.50 -28.10
N GLU A 349 -17.29 -6.37 -28.62
CA GLU A 349 -15.86 -6.09 -28.79
C GLU A 349 -15.61 -4.66 -28.32
N GLU A 350 -14.72 -4.53 -27.34
CA GLU A 350 -14.39 -3.25 -26.70
C GLU A 350 -12.89 -3.19 -26.41
N SER A 351 -12.33 -1.98 -26.35
CA SER A 351 -10.93 -1.75 -25.99
C SER A 351 -10.87 -0.73 -24.84
N PHE A 352 -10.12 -1.06 -23.79
CA PHE A 352 -9.98 -0.21 -22.62
C PHE A 352 -8.51 -0.01 -22.29
N GLN A 353 -8.20 1.14 -21.68
CA GLN A 353 -6.85 1.45 -21.24
C GLN A 353 -6.84 2.02 -19.82
N SER A 354 -6.04 1.41 -18.94
CA SER A 354 -5.71 1.97 -17.64
C SER A 354 -4.45 2.86 -17.71
N ALA A 355 -4.28 3.75 -16.74
CA ALA A 355 -3.19 4.72 -16.70
C ALA A 355 -2.16 4.39 -15.62
N TYR A 356 -1.02 5.08 -15.67
CA TYR A 356 -0.09 5.15 -14.54
C TYR A 356 -0.81 5.66 -13.29
N GLN A 357 -0.45 5.07 -12.12
CA GLN A 357 -0.82 5.58 -10.81
C GLN A 357 0.38 5.49 -9.88
N TRP A 358 0.84 6.63 -9.34
CA TRP A 358 1.94 6.69 -8.38
C TRP A 358 1.47 6.42 -6.95
N HIS A 359 2.28 5.72 -6.18
CA HIS A 359 1.98 5.33 -4.79
C HIS A 359 1.74 6.53 -3.90
N VAL A 360 2.63 7.51 -3.98
CA VAL A 360 2.58 8.72 -3.14
C VAL A 360 2.45 8.34 -1.66
N ALA A 361 3.19 7.32 -1.21
CA ALA A 361 3.43 7.14 0.21
C ALA A 361 4.03 8.44 0.75
N LEU A 362 3.49 9.00 1.82
CA LEU A 362 3.93 10.32 2.27
C LEU A 362 5.36 10.31 2.84
N GLU A 363 5.82 9.17 3.37
CA GLU A 363 7.24 8.91 3.55
C GLU A 363 7.87 8.51 2.21
N PRO A 364 8.86 9.25 1.69
CA PRO A 364 9.63 8.82 0.52
C PRO A 364 10.41 7.52 0.77
N VAL A 365 10.88 6.89 -0.30
CA VAL A 365 11.79 5.74 -0.18
C VAL A 365 13.10 6.18 0.46
N GLY A 366 13.63 5.37 1.37
CA GLY A 366 14.86 5.70 2.06
C GLY A 366 15.55 4.52 2.72
N THR A 367 16.85 4.68 2.88
CA THR A 367 17.74 3.66 3.44
C THR A 367 18.85 4.31 4.26
N LEU A 368 19.23 3.65 5.35
CA LEU A 368 20.46 3.89 6.08
C LEU A 368 21.27 2.59 6.07
N ALA A 369 22.52 2.63 5.60
CA ALA A 369 23.38 1.47 5.48
C ALA A 369 24.70 1.67 6.23
N ARG A 370 25.22 0.61 6.84
CA ARG A 370 26.51 0.59 7.55
C ARG A 370 27.14 -0.77 7.39
N TYR A 371 28.46 -0.78 7.12
CA TYR A 371 29.28 -1.98 7.29
C TYR A 371 29.80 -2.05 8.72
N ASP A 372 29.71 -3.22 9.31
CA ASP A 372 30.33 -3.56 10.60
C ASP A 372 31.83 -3.90 10.43
N PRO A 373 32.65 -3.92 11.50
CA PRO A 373 34.08 -4.23 11.38
C PRO A 373 34.43 -5.61 10.79
N ASP A 374 33.46 -6.53 10.77
CA ASP A 374 33.57 -7.87 10.18
C ASP A 374 33.03 -7.94 8.73
N ASP A 375 32.90 -6.78 8.07
CA ASP A 375 32.39 -6.61 6.71
C ASP A 375 30.91 -7.04 6.51
N ARG A 376 30.14 -7.25 7.58
CA ARG A 376 28.69 -7.43 7.52
C ARG A 376 27.98 -6.11 7.21
N LEU A 377 27.02 -6.16 6.32
CA LEU A 377 26.17 -5.01 5.96
C LEU A 377 24.89 -4.99 6.80
N THR A 378 24.68 -3.95 7.58
CA THR A 378 23.40 -3.67 8.25
C THR A 378 22.67 -2.55 7.51
N VAL A 379 21.41 -2.81 7.11
CA VAL A 379 20.55 -1.89 6.37
C VAL A 379 19.26 -1.64 7.14
N TRP A 380 18.97 -0.40 7.47
CA TRP A 380 17.66 0.07 7.95
C TRP A 380 16.91 0.66 6.76
N THR A 381 15.75 0.11 6.43
CA THR A 381 14.98 0.55 5.26
C THR A 381 13.48 0.41 5.48
N ASN A 382 12.71 1.18 4.72
CA ASN A 382 11.26 1.18 4.77
C ASN A 382 10.63 0.19 3.75
N THR A 383 11.22 -1.01 3.63
CA THR A 383 10.72 -2.10 2.76
C THR A 383 9.51 -2.82 3.36
N SER A 384 8.66 -3.41 2.53
CA SER A 384 7.56 -4.30 2.95
C SER A 384 7.97 -5.77 3.08
N GLY A 385 9.19 -6.15 2.67
CA GLY A 385 9.66 -7.54 2.65
C GLY A 385 11.13 -7.69 3.03
N PRO A 386 11.51 -7.53 4.31
CA PRO A 386 12.92 -7.50 4.75
C PRO A 386 13.74 -8.72 4.31
N SER A 387 13.21 -9.94 4.48
CA SER A 387 13.93 -11.17 4.12
C SER A 387 14.21 -11.29 2.63
N ARG A 388 13.33 -10.76 1.78
CA ARG A 388 13.49 -10.77 0.33
C ARG A 388 14.42 -9.65 -0.13
N SER A 389 14.30 -8.46 0.44
CA SER A 389 15.26 -7.37 0.23
C SER A 389 16.69 -7.82 0.56
N ARG A 390 16.86 -8.62 1.64
CA ARG A 390 18.16 -9.21 2.00
C ARG A 390 18.77 -10.02 0.85
N ILE A 391 17.98 -10.87 0.21
CA ILE A 391 18.45 -11.73 -0.89
C ILE A 391 18.84 -10.89 -2.11
N GLU A 392 18.03 -9.92 -2.49
CA GLU A 392 18.28 -9.06 -3.66
C GLU A 392 19.49 -8.14 -3.46
N ILE A 393 19.58 -7.51 -2.28
CA ILE A 393 20.71 -6.64 -1.93
C ILE A 393 22.02 -7.45 -1.90
N ALA A 394 22.00 -8.61 -1.26
CA ALA A 394 23.17 -9.48 -1.21
C ALA A 394 23.64 -9.89 -2.61
N ARG A 395 22.70 -10.30 -3.49
CA ARG A 395 23.02 -10.66 -4.88
C ARG A 395 23.62 -9.49 -5.66
N ALA A 396 23.02 -8.30 -5.58
CA ALA A 396 23.50 -7.12 -6.32
C ALA A 396 24.87 -6.62 -5.85
N LEU A 397 25.20 -6.86 -4.56
CA LEU A 397 26.46 -6.47 -3.93
C LEU A 397 27.55 -7.57 -3.98
N ASP A 398 27.24 -8.72 -4.57
CA ASP A 398 28.12 -9.91 -4.57
C ASP A 398 28.50 -10.36 -3.15
N MET A 399 27.50 -10.53 -2.30
CA MET A 399 27.62 -10.92 -0.88
C MET A 399 26.82 -12.18 -0.60
N ASN A 400 27.22 -12.90 0.46
CA ASN A 400 26.37 -13.97 1.00
C ASN A 400 25.16 -13.31 1.69
N PRO A 401 23.92 -13.81 1.52
CA PRO A 401 22.76 -13.29 2.22
C PRO A 401 22.89 -13.25 3.75
N THR A 402 23.68 -14.16 4.38
CA THR A 402 23.92 -14.15 5.81
C THR A 402 24.77 -12.96 6.29
N ASP A 403 25.53 -12.34 5.36
CA ASP A 403 26.33 -11.17 5.66
C ASP A 403 25.58 -9.85 5.50
N VAL A 404 24.27 -9.93 5.16
CA VAL A 404 23.38 -8.79 5.04
C VAL A 404 22.27 -8.90 6.07
N ARG A 405 22.16 -7.91 6.95
CA ARG A 405 21.08 -7.77 7.91
C ARG A 405 20.14 -6.63 7.51
N ILE A 406 18.86 -6.92 7.38
CA ILE A 406 17.83 -5.91 7.13
C ILE A 406 16.98 -5.70 8.37
N ILE A 407 16.85 -4.45 8.78
CA ILE A 407 15.98 -4.02 9.88
C ILE A 407 14.91 -3.11 9.28
N GLN A 408 13.65 -3.54 9.38
CA GLN A 408 12.53 -2.70 8.97
C GLN A 408 12.32 -1.58 9.98
N THR A 409 12.31 -0.34 9.50
CA THR A 409 11.90 0.81 10.32
C THR A 409 10.38 0.94 10.36
N THR A 410 9.83 1.89 11.13
CA THR A 410 8.43 2.28 10.93
C THR A 410 8.27 2.75 9.49
N VAL A 411 7.29 2.19 8.77
CA VAL A 411 7.06 2.49 7.35
C VAL A 411 5.90 3.45 7.17
N GLY A 412 6.17 4.57 6.52
CA GLY A 412 5.21 5.66 6.27
C GLY A 412 4.32 5.45 5.05
N GLY A 413 3.79 4.22 4.87
CA GLY A 413 3.01 3.77 3.73
C GLY A 413 3.86 3.14 2.63
N GLY A 414 3.27 2.23 1.84
CA GLY A 414 3.98 1.52 0.78
C GLY A 414 3.15 1.34 -0.49
N PHE A 415 1.96 0.72 -0.39
CA PHE A 415 0.99 0.49 -1.46
C PHE A 415 1.54 -0.30 -2.67
N GLY A 416 2.68 -0.96 -2.52
CA GLY A 416 3.44 -1.64 -3.57
C GLY A 416 4.77 -0.96 -3.93
N GLY A 417 4.92 0.35 -3.71
CA GLY A 417 6.11 1.12 -4.08
C GLY A 417 7.34 0.92 -3.19
N LYS A 418 7.18 0.25 -2.05
CA LYS A 418 8.28 -0.15 -1.15
C LYS A 418 8.37 -1.67 -1.05
N SER A 419 7.94 -2.36 -2.09
CA SER A 419 7.90 -3.81 -2.14
C SER A 419 9.03 -4.33 -3.03
N MET A 420 10.22 -4.47 -2.43
CA MET A 420 11.39 -5.11 -3.08
C MET A 420 11.88 -4.41 -4.36
N ASP A 421 11.72 -3.11 -4.43
CA ASP A 421 12.37 -2.26 -5.41
C ASP A 421 13.59 -1.64 -4.73
N ASP A 422 14.62 -2.48 -4.53
CA ASP A 422 15.70 -2.27 -3.57
C ASP A 422 16.87 -1.43 -4.11
N ASN A 423 16.74 -0.77 -5.30
CA ASN A 423 17.87 -0.05 -5.90
C ASN A 423 18.42 1.04 -4.98
N ASN A 424 17.56 1.76 -4.28
CA ASN A 424 17.98 2.75 -3.27
C ASN A 424 18.85 2.11 -2.18
N ALA A 425 18.47 0.92 -1.69
CA ALA A 425 19.23 0.20 -0.65
C ALA A 425 20.54 -0.38 -1.18
N ILE A 426 20.54 -0.87 -2.42
CA ILE A 426 21.75 -1.37 -3.09
C ILE A 426 22.77 -0.24 -3.26
N ILE A 427 22.35 0.92 -3.80
CA ILE A 427 23.24 2.08 -3.98
C ILE A 427 23.72 2.61 -2.61
N CYS A 428 22.86 2.64 -1.60
CA CYS A 428 23.23 3.05 -0.24
C CYS A 428 24.30 2.11 0.34
N GLY A 429 24.17 0.81 0.14
CA GLY A 429 25.18 -0.20 0.52
C GLY A 429 26.51 0.00 -0.21
N LEU A 430 26.48 0.28 -1.53
CA LEU A 430 27.68 0.58 -2.31
C LEU A 430 28.40 1.83 -1.79
N LEU A 431 27.67 2.90 -1.52
CA LEU A 431 28.23 4.13 -0.95
C LEU A 431 28.81 3.91 0.45
N ALA A 432 28.14 3.11 1.30
CA ALA A 432 28.65 2.77 2.63
C ALA A 432 29.94 1.95 2.54
N ARG A 433 30.04 0.98 1.60
CA ARG A 433 31.25 0.20 1.34
C ARG A 433 32.40 1.11 0.90
N ALA A 434 32.17 1.94 -0.13
CA ALA A 434 33.18 2.81 -0.71
C ALA A 434 33.71 3.87 0.26
N SER A 435 32.85 4.39 1.15
CA SER A 435 33.20 5.44 2.11
C SER A 435 33.76 4.91 3.44
N GLY A 436 33.53 3.62 3.76
CA GLY A 436 33.84 3.04 5.09
C GLY A 436 33.05 3.67 6.25
N ARG A 437 31.92 4.36 5.96
CA ARG A 437 31.12 5.11 6.92
C ARG A 437 29.62 4.81 6.73
N PRO A 438 28.78 4.99 7.76
CA PRO A 438 27.35 4.91 7.58
C PRO A 438 26.86 5.94 6.54
N VAL A 439 25.96 5.54 5.65
CA VAL A 439 25.34 6.42 4.63
C VAL A 439 23.83 6.37 4.75
N LYS A 440 23.18 7.54 4.75
CA LYS A 440 21.73 7.68 4.61
C LYS A 440 21.39 8.21 3.23
N LEU A 441 20.60 7.46 2.47
CA LEU A 441 20.11 7.81 1.13
C LEU A 441 18.59 7.91 1.17
N MET A 442 18.08 9.15 1.11
CA MET A 442 16.64 9.44 1.06
C MET A 442 16.27 9.97 -0.31
N ASN A 443 15.24 9.42 -0.92
CA ASN A 443 14.64 10.04 -2.09
C ASN A 443 13.95 11.36 -1.69
N THR A 444 13.98 12.33 -2.60
CA THR A 444 13.03 13.44 -2.56
C THR A 444 11.67 12.97 -3.11
N ARG A 445 10.66 13.80 -3.05
CA ARG A 445 9.37 13.47 -3.68
C ARG A 445 9.48 13.39 -5.20
N GLU A 446 10.32 14.22 -5.79
CA GLU A 446 10.65 14.21 -7.21
C GLU A 446 11.35 12.90 -7.61
N ASP A 447 12.31 12.43 -6.80
CA ASP A 447 12.98 11.14 -7.03
C ASP A 447 11.99 9.96 -7.03
N ASP A 448 11.00 9.98 -6.11
CA ASP A 448 9.96 8.95 -6.04
C ASP A 448 9.01 8.99 -7.27
N PHE A 449 8.83 10.13 -7.90
CA PHE A 449 8.11 10.22 -9.17
C PHE A 449 8.97 9.74 -10.34
N ASP A 450 10.22 10.19 -10.44
CA ASP A 450 11.09 9.94 -11.58
C ASP A 450 11.59 8.49 -11.66
N ALA A 451 11.81 7.84 -10.51
CA ALA A 451 12.36 6.48 -10.43
C ALA A 451 11.52 5.49 -9.61
N GLY A 452 10.43 5.94 -8.99
CA GLY A 452 9.44 5.03 -8.40
C GLY A 452 8.81 4.16 -9.47
N ARG A 453 8.30 2.97 -9.10
CA ARG A 453 7.70 2.01 -10.04
C ARG A 453 6.17 2.08 -9.95
N PRO A 454 5.49 3.00 -10.67
CA PRO A 454 4.05 3.20 -10.62
C PRO A 454 3.27 1.98 -11.12
N ARG A 455 1.93 2.00 -10.95
CA ARG A 455 1.02 1.02 -11.54
C ARG A 455 1.30 0.84 -13.02
N VAL A 456 1.32 -0.42 -13.46
CA VAL A 456 1.47 -0.81 -14.87
C VAL A 456 0.27 -0.30 -15.69
N PRO A 457 0.46 0.56 -16.69
CA PRO A 457 -0.60 0.84 -17.67
C PRO A 457 -0.88 -0.40 -18.51
N ILE A 458 -2.15 -0.71 -18.68
CA ILE A 458 -2.59 -1.89 -19.45
C ILE A 458 -3.63 -1.45 -20.46
N LYS A 459 -3.42 -1.79 -21.73
CA LYS A 459 -4.45 -1.81 -22.75
C LYS A 459 -5.01 -3.22 -22.86
N MET A 460 -6.31 -3.32 -22.90
CA MET A 460 -7.02 -4.59 -22.95
C MET A 460 -8.10 -4.55 -24.01
N ASP A 461 -7.93 -5.36 -25.06
CA ASP A 461 -8.96 -5.64 -26.05
C ASP A 461 -9.79 -6.82 -25.54
N VAL A 462 -11.09 -6.60 -25.38
CA VAL A 462 -12.04 -7.52 -24.74
C VAL A 462 -13.09 -7.95 -25.75
N ARG A 463 -13.16 -9.24 -26.05
CA ARG A 463 -14.28 -9.84 -26.77
C ARG A 463 -15.04 -10.77 -25.85
N MET A 464 -16.37 -10.62 -25.77
CA MET A 464 -17.19 -11.46 -24.88
C MET A 464 -18.46 -11.90 -25.59
N ALA A 465 -18.85 -13.13 -25.34
CA ALA A 465 -19.98 -13.82 -25.95
C ALA A 465 -21.06 -14.15 -24.91
N PHE A 466 -22.30 -13.81 -25.21
CA PHE A 466 -23.45 -13.96 -24.30
C PHE A 466 -24.63 -14.67 -24.98
N ARG A 467 -25.40 -15.40 -24.18
CA ARG A 467 -26.76 -15.81 -24.50
C ARG A 467 -27.71 -14.61 -24.30
N ARG A 468 -28.90 -14.69 -24.97
CA ARG A 468 -29.93 -13.65 -24.84
C ARG A 468 -30.39 -13.42 -23.39
N ASP A 469 -30.31 -14.43 -22.56
CA ASP A 469 -30.67 -14.33 -21.14
C ASP A 469 -29.55 -13.74 -20.22
N GLY A 470 -28.46 -13.26 -20.82
CA GLY A 470 -27.31 -12.66 -20.13
C GLY A 470 -26.26 -13.67 -19.63
N THR A 471 -26.41 -14.96 -19.94
CA THR A 471 -25.37 -15.95 -19.60
C THR A 471 -24.11 -15.72 -20.44
N MET A 472 -22.98 -15.52 -19.81
CA MET A 472 -21.65 -15.42 -20.45
C MET A 472 -21.23 -16.83 -20.91
N VAL A 473 -20.90 -17.00 -22.18
CA VAL A 473 -20.50 -18.28 -22.74
C VAL A 473 -19.08 -18.33 -23.28
N GLY A 474 -18.47 -17.17 -23.56
CA GLY A 474 -17.10 -17.10 -24.05
C GLY A 474 -16.43 -15.75 -23.75
N LYS A 475 -15.12 -15.76 -23.62
CA LYS A 475 -14.28 -14.56 -23.43
C LYS A 475 -12.94 -14.73 -24.15
N ASP A 476 -12.52 -13.68 -24.83
CA ASP A 476 -11.21 -13.60 -25.52
C ASP A 476 -10.57 -12.25 -25.19
N LEU A 477 -9.38 -12.27 -24.62
CA LEU A 477 -8.64 -11.10 -24.17
C LEU A 477 -7.28 -10.99 -24.85
N ARG A 478 -6.95 -9.80 -25.32
CA ARG A 478 -5.57 -9.41 -25.65
C ARG A 478 -5.14 -8.33 -24.68
N VAL A 479 -4.07 -8.59 -23.94
CA VAL A 479 -3.56 -7.73 -22.86
C VAL A 479 -2.16 -7.24 -23.23
N VAL A 480 -1.99 -5.92 -23.32
CA VAL A 480 -0.70 -5.27 -23.56
C VAL A 480 -0.34 -4.45 -22.31
N ALA A 481 0.69 -4.88 -21.60
CA ALA A 481 1.17 -4.27 -20.38
C ALA A 481 2.47 -3.48 -20.64
N ASP A 482 2.47 -2.20 -20.33
CA ASP A 482 3.62 -1.32 -20.48
C ASP A 482 4.60 -1.51 -19.31
N ASN A 483 5.71 -2.18 -19.59
CA ASN A 483 6.73 -2.50 -18.59
C ASN A 483 7.60 -1.30 -18.20
N GLY A 484 7.62 -0.26 -19.05
CA GLY A 484 8.68 0.74 -18.96
C GLY A 484 10.05 0.16 -19.33
N ALA A 485 11.10 0.78 -18.84
CA ALA A 485 12.47 0.44 -19.25
C ALA A 485 13.02 -0.86 -18.63
N TYR A 486 12.44 -1.37 -17.53
CA TYR A 486 12.97 -2.53 -16.81
C TYR A 486 11.87 -3.44 -16.26
N SER A 487 12.13 -4.75 -16.23
CA SER A 487 11.21 -5.75 -15.71
C SER A 487 11.18 -5.78 -14.18
N GLY A 488 10.41 -4.90 -13.61
CA GLY A 488 10.06 -4.98 -12.18
C GLY A 488 9.08 -6.11 -11.91
N LYS A 489 7.81 -5.77 -11.69
CA LYS A 489 6.71 -6.74 -11.45
C LYS A 489 5.68 -6.80 -12.58
N ALA A 490 5.87 -6.05 -13.66
CA ALA A 490 4.91 -5.98 -14.75
C ALA A 490 4.54 -7.35 -15.36
N PRO A 491 5.47 -8.34 -15.51
CA PRO A 491 5.08 -9.67 -15.98
C PRO A 491 4.02 -10.35 -15.09
N ALA A 492 4.16 -10.25 -13.79
CA ALA A 492 3.17 -10.82 -12.86
C ALA A 492 1.88 -9.98 -12.78
N VAL A 493 1.99 -8.65 -12.87
CA VAL A 493 0.84 -7.73 -12.92
C VAL A 493 -0.01 -8.01 -14.16
N GLY A 494 0.62 -8.11 -15.33
CA GLY A 494 -0.05 -8.46 -16.59
C GLY A 494 -0.70 -9.85 -16.53
N GLY A 495 -0.01 -10.83 -15.91
CA GLY A 495 -0.57 -12.17 -15.71
C GLY A 495 -1.83 -12.15 -14.85
N VAL A 496 -1.86 -11.37 -13.77
CA VAL A 496 -3.05 -11.18 -12.95
C VAL A 496 -4.18 -10.51 -13.74
N ALA A 497 -3.87 -9.46 -14.50
CA ALA A 497 -4.86 -8.77 -15.34
C ALA A 497 -5.48 -9.69 -16.40
N ALA A 498 -4.70 -10.62 -16.95
CA ALA A 498 -5.16 -11.55 -17.98
C ALA A 498 -6.03 -12.71 -17.47
N LEU A 499 -5.84 -13.13 -16.19
CA LEU A 499 -6.38 -14.43 -15.73
C LEU A 499 -7.30 -14.35 -14.51
N ARG A 500 -6.97 -13.52 -13.50
CA ARG A 500 -7.61 -13.62 -12.18
C ARG A 500 -9.09 -13.28 -12.17
N HIS A 501 -9.54 -12.31 -12.97
CA HIS A 501 -10.94 -11.92 -12.95
C HIS A 501 -11.90 -13.06 -13.35
N ASP A 502 -11.41 -14.13 -14.02
CA ASP A 502 -12.18 -15.36 -14.29
C ASP A 502 -12.58 -16.11 -13.01
N THR A 503 -12.08 -15.71 -11.85
CA THR A 503 -12.50 -16.20 -10.55
C THR A 503 -13.81 -15.57 -10.08
N VAL A 504 -14.19 -14.38 -10.62
CA VAL A 504 -15.47 -13.70 -10.30
C VAL A 504 -16.66 -14.38 -10.95
N TYR A 505 -16.49 -14.88 -12.19
CA TYR A 505 -17.59 -15.36 -13.02
C TYR A 505 -17.43 -16.83 -13.40
N ARG A 506 -18.56 -17.51 -13.50
CA ARG A 506 -18.62 -18.90 -13.98
C ARG A 506 -18.55 -18.92 -15.51
N ASN A 507 -17.37 -19.06 -16.04
CA ASN A 507 -17.15 -19.23 -17.49
C ASN A 507 -16.01 -20.21 -17.72
N CYS A 508 -16.18 -21.18 -18.63
CA CYS A 508 -15.18 -22.20 -18.93
C CYS A 508 -14.50 -22.01 -20.30
N ASN A 509 -15.03 -21.15 -21.17
CA ASN A 509 -14.49 -20.89 -22.50
C ASN A 509 -13.76 -19.55 -22.49
N VAL A 510 -12.46 -19.58 -22.23
CA VAL A 510 -11.64 -18.38 -22.11
C VAL A 510 -10.37 -18.50 -22.93
N ARG A 511 -10.03 -17.43 -23.66
CA ARG A 511 -8.75 -17.23 -24.32
C ARG A 511 -8.13 -15.96 -23.75
N SER A 512 -6.86 -15.98 -23.40
CA SER A 512 -6.14 -14.80 -22.93
C SER A 512 -4.73 -14.80 -23.52
N GLU A 513 -4.35 -13.69 -24.12
CA GLU A 513 -3.01 -13.45 -24.67
C GLU A 513 -2.40 -12.21 -23.99
N LEU A 514 -1.20 -12.34 -23.44
CA LEU A 514 -0.46 -11.28 -22.75
C LEU A 514 0.81 -10.92 -23.50
N PHE A 515 1.04 -9.62 -23.64
CA PHE A 515 2.34 -9.04 -24.01
C PHE A 515 2.77 -8.05 -22.93
N VAL A 516 3.96 -8.24 -22.39
CA VAL A 516 4.62 -7.29 -21.47
C VAL A 516 5.76 -6.65 -22.25
N VAL A 517 5.72 -5.33 -22.42
CA VAL A 517 6.51 -4.67 -23.45
C VAL A 517 7.41 -3.60 -22.83
N TYR A 518 8.69 -3.62 -23.16
CA TYR A 518 9.63 -2.57 -22.80
C TYR A 518 9.39 -1.29 -23.60
N THR A 519 9.48 -0.16 -22.92
CA THR A 519 9.42 1.18 -23.49
C THR A 519 10.42 2.11 -22.80
N ASN A 520 10.81 3.22 -23.45
CA ASN A 520 11.75 4.18 -22.87
C ASN A 520 11.05 5.14 -21.87
N LYS A 521 10.30 4.56 -20.92
CA LYS A 521 9.57 5.25 -19.86
C LYS A 521 9.98 4.71 -18.49
N VAL A 522 9.54 5.39 -17.42
CA VAL A 522 9.75 4.91 -16.05
C VAL A 522 9.33 3.44 -15.93
N ALA A 523 10.18 2.63 -15.31
CA ALA A 523 9.89 1.22 -15.06
C ALA A 523 8.64 1.08 -14.19
N THR A 524 7.76 0.12 -14.49
CA THR A 524 6.49 -0.07 -13.78
C THR A 524 6.56 -1.21 -12.78
N GLY A 525 5.61 -1.24 -11.84
CA GLY A 525 5.63 -2.21 -10.76
C GLY A 525 4.28 -2.48 -10.11
N ALA A 526 4.33 -3.03 -8.90
CA ALA A 526 3.14 -3.30 -8.12
C ALA A 526 2.53 -2.01 -7.59
N PHE A 527 1.23 -1.89 -7.70
CA PHE A 527 0.41 -0.96 -6.93
C PHE A 527 -0.77 -1.74 -6.35
N ARG A 528 -1.27 -1.37 -5.18
CA ARG A 528 -2.41 -1.98 -4.48
C ARG A 528 -3.49 -2.46 -5.45
N GLY A 529 -3.93 -3.73 -5.33
CA GLY A 529 -4.81 -4.43 -6.29
C GLY A 529 -4.06 -5.10 -7.46
N PHE A 530 -2.75 -4.78 -7.62
CA PHE A 530 -1.86 -5.39 -8.62
C PHE A 530 -2.38 -5.19 -10.06
N GLY A 531 -2.74 -6.27 -10.82
CA GLY A 531 -3.35 -6.19 -12.15
C GLY A 531 -4.88 -6.13 -12.14
N GLN A 532 -5.51 -6.44 -11.01
CA GLN A 532 -6.95 -6.58 -10.91
C GLN A 532 -7.72 -5.29 -11.25
N PRO A 533 -7.34 -4.08 -10.78
CA PRO A 533 -8.06 -2.86 -11.14
C PRO A 533 -8.13 -2.59 -12.63
N SER A 534 -7.08 -2.98 -13.40
CA SER A 534 -7.06 -2.82 -14.85
C SER A 534 -7.96 -3.86 -15.54
N ALA A 535 -8.01 -5.09 -15.03
CA ALA A 535 -8.92 -6.12 -15.50
C ALA A 535 -10.38 -5.72 -15.25
N GLU A 536 -10.69 -5.28 -14.03
CA GLU A 536 -12.06 -4.87 -13.67
C GLU A 536 -12.49 -3.63 -14.45
N TRP A 537 -11.59 -2.65 -14.66
CA TRP A 537 -11.84 -1.50 -15.51
C TRP A 537 -12.33 -1.91 -16.90
N SER A 538 -11.80 -2.99 -17.45
CA SER A 538 -12.11 -3.44 -18.81
C SER A 538 -13.30 -4.40 -18.83
N VAL A 539 -13.23 -5.50 -18.07
CA VAL A 539 -14.21 -6.60 -18.16
C VAL A 539 -15.55 -6.24 -17.55
N VAL A 540 -15.57 -5.55 -16.39
CA VAL A 540 -16.82 -5.15 -15.73
C VAL A 540 -17.57 -4.13 -16.57
N GLN A 541 -16.87 -3.22 -17.26
CA GLN A 541 -17.51 -2.30 -18.20
C GLN A 541 -18.01 -3.03 -19.47
N ALA A 542 -17.28 -4.02 -19.98
CA ALA A 542 -17.72 -4.82 -21.11
C ALA A 542 -19.02 -5.61 -20.79
N ILE A 543 -19.15 -6.11 -19.56
CA ILE A 543 -20.39 -6.77 -19.10
C ILE A 543 -21.55 -5.78 -19.01
N ASP A 544 -21.31 -4.54 -18.56
CA ASP A 544 -22.35 -3.50 -18.54
C ASP A 544 -22.80 -3.14 -19.98
N VAL A 545 -21.88 -3.07 -20.95
CA VAL A 545 -22.21 -2.91 -22.39
C VAL A 545 -23.07 -4.08 -22.90
N ALA A 546 -22.73 -5.31 -22.53
CA ALA A 546 -23.52 -6.47 -22.93
C ALA A 546 -24.92 -6.43 -22.35
N ALA A 547 -25.07 -6.09 -21.07
CA ALA A 547 -26.37 -5.92 -20.42
C ALA A 547 -27.22 -4.86 -21.14
N GLU A 548 -26.63 -3.70 -21.45
CA GLU A 548 -27.30 -2.64 -22.20
C GLU A 548 -27.79 -3.09 -23.58
N ARG A 549 -26.94 -3.78 -24.37
CA ARG A 549 -27.28 -4.28 -25.71
C ARG A 549 -28.32 -5.40 -25.67
N LEU A 550 -28.37 -6.19 -24.61
CA LEU A 550 -29.40 -7.23 -24.39
C LEU A 550 -30.70 -6.66 -23.82
N GLY A 551 -30.70 -5.40 -23.36
CA GLY A 551 -31.84 -4.80 -22.67
C GLY A 551 -32.10 -5.38 -21.28
N LEU A 552 -31.01 -5.89 -20.62
CA LEU A 552 -31.06 -6.48 -19.29
C LEU A 552 -30.53 -5.49 -18.24
N ASP A 553 -30.92 -5.72 -16.98
CA ASP A 553 -30.27 -5.01 -15.86
C ASP A 553 -28.86 -5.57 -15.61
N PRO A 554 -27.81 -4.74 -15.53
CA PRO A 554 -26.46 -5.21 -15.22
C PRO A 554 -26.35 -6.06 -13.95
N LEU A 555 -27.20 -5.78 -12.94
CA LEU A 555 -27.27 -6.61 -11.72
C LEU A 555 -27.72 -8.04 -12.04
N ASP A 556 -28.71 -8.22 -12.92
CA ASP A 556 -29.21 -9.55 -13.28
C ASP A 556 -28.15 -10.36 -14.04
N VAL A 557 -27.39 -9.68 -14.91
CA VAL A 557 -26.26 -10.30 -15.61
C VAL A 557 -25.14 -10.68 -14.64
N ALA A 558 -24.80 -9.79 -13.69
CA ALA A 558 -23.78 -10.08 -12.67
C ALA A 558 -24.19 -11.25 -11.77
N LEU A 559 -25.42 -11.28 -11.24
CA LEU A 559 -25.94 -12.34 -10.39
C LEU A 559 -25.97 -13.69 -11.12
N LYS A 560 -26.38 -13.71 -12.40
CA LYS A 560 -26.46 -14.92 -13.21
C LYS A 560 -25.09 -15.58 -13.40
N ASN A 561 -24.06 -14.81 -13.60
CA ASN A 561 -22.71 -15.28 -13.89
C ASN A 561 -21.79 -15.38 -12.65
N ALA A 562 -22.22 -14.88 -11.48
CA ALA A 562 -21.40 -14.86 -10.28
C ALA A 562 -20.92 -16.26 -9.88
N THR A 563 -19.65 -16.34 -9.45
CA THR A 563 -19.09 -17.58 -8.88
C THR A 563 -19.74 -17.93 -7.55
N SER A 564 -19.52 -19.17 -7.07
CA SER A 564 -20.13 -19.67 -5.82
C SER A 564 -19.16 -20.59 -5.08
N PRO A 565 -19.37 -20.84 -3.78
CA PRO A 565 -18.56 -21.81 -3.02
C PRO A 565 -18.52 -23.18 -3.72
N GLY A 566 -17.36 -23.82 -3.70
CA GLY A 566 -17.10 -25.10 -4.36
C GLY A 566 -16.86 -25.03 -5.86
N SER A 567 -16.94 -23.84 -6.48
CA SER A 567 -16.61 -23.65 -7.89
C SER A 567 -15.10 -23.77 -8.12
N VAL A 568 -14.73 -24.12 -9.35
CA VAL A 568 -13.36 -24.04 -9.87
C VAL A 568 -13.39 -23.09 -11.07
N SER A 569 -12.53 -22.07 -11.06
CA SER A 569 -12.44 -21.12 -12.18
C SER A 569 -11.82 -21.78 -13.42
N ALA A 570 -11.92 -21.12 -14.57
CA ALA A 570 -11.31 -21.58 -15.82
C ALA A 570 -9.81 -21.87 -15.70
N HIS A 571 -9.12 -21.17 -14.81
CA HIS A 571 -7.69 -21.33 -14.58
C HIS A 571 -7.33 -22.19 -13.36
N GLY A 572 -8.30 -22.88 -12.76
CA GLY A 572 -8.06 -23.86 -11.70
C GLY A 572 -8.14 -23.31 -10.28
N ASN A 573 -8.54 -22.05 -10.08
CA ASN A 573 -8.73 -21.50 -8.73
C ASN A 573 -9.91 -22.19 -8.03
N ARG A 574 -9.64 -22.81 -6.89
CA ARG A 574 -10.64 -23.49 -6.06
C ARG A 574 -11.27 -22.49 -5.09
N ILE A 575 -12.58 -22.30 -5.17
CA ILE A 575 -13.30 -21.31 -4.36
C ILE A 575 -13.81 -22.01 -3.09
N GLY A 576 -13.16 -21.80 -1.96
CA GLY A 576 -13.54 -22.37 -0.66
C GLY A 576 -14.82 -21.72 -0.12
N SER A 577 -14.76 -20.45 0.20
CA SER A 577 -15.90 -19.63 0.61
C SER A 577 -16.10 -18.43 -0.33
N CYS A 578 -17.36 -18.07 -0.57
CA CYS A 578 -17.73 -16.95 -1.45
C CYS A 578 -19.14 -16.47 -1.14
N GLU A 579 -19.25 -15.19 -0.77
CA GLU A 579 -20.52 -14.51 -0.56
C GLU A 579 -20.75 -13.36 -1.55
N LEU A 580 -20.20 -13.48 -2.77
CA LEU A 580 -20.33 -12.44 -3.81
C LEU A 580 -21.79 -12.08 -4.11
N VAL A 581 -22.69 -13.07 -4.14
CA VAL A 581 -24.13 -12.83 -4.37
C VAL A 581 -24.70 -11.94 -3.26
N LYS A 582 -24.37 -12.23 -1.98
CA LYS A 582 -24.81 -11.37 -0.87
C LYS A 582 -24.20 -9.97 -0.93
N CYS A 583 -22.93 -9.85 -1.38
CA CYS A 583 -22.31 -8.55 -1.60
C CYS A 583 -23.08 -7.74 -2.65
N LEU A 584 -23.44 -8.35 -3.79
CA LEU A 584 -24.26 -7.74 -4.84
C LEU A 584 -25.64 -7.30 -4.32
N GLU A 585 -26.35 -8.19 -3.64
CA GLU A 585 -27.66 -7.91 -3.06
C GLU A 585 -27.62 -6.78 -2.02
N LEU A 586 -26.62 -6.80 -1.13
CA LEU A 586 -26.46 -5.79 -0.09
C LEU A 586 -26.11 -4.41 -0.68
N ALA A 587 -25.12 -4.35 -1.57
CA ALA A 587 -24.69 -3.08 -2.19
C ALA A 587 -25.82 -2.44 -3.01
N THR A 588 -26.56 -3.27 -3.75
CA THR A 588 -27.66 -2.78 -4.61
C THR A 588 -28.92 -2.43 -3.82
N SER A 589 -29.24 -3.16 -2.74
CA SER A 589 -30.37 -2.82 -1.87
C SER A 589 -30.13 -1.51 -1.12
N GLN A 590 -28.92 -1.30 -0.60
CA GLN A 590 -28.60 -0.09 0.17
C GLN A 590 -28.64 1.18 -0.70
N ILE A 591 -28.29 1.10 -1.98
CA ILE A 591 -28.36 2.27 -2.89
C ILE A 591 -29.75 2.44 -3.50
N ASP A 592 -30.65 1.50 -3.29
CA ASP A 592 -31.99 1.44 -3.91
C ASP A 592 -31.90 1.30 -5.45
N TRP A 593 -31.04 0.35 -5.90
CA TRP A 593 -30.63 0.17 -7.28
C TRP A 593 -31.82 0.10 -8.26
N ARG A 594 -32.77 -0.85 -8.03
CA ARG A 594 -33.87 -1.14 -8.97
C ARG A 594 -34.75 0.09 -9.23
N ARG A 595 -35.13 0.81 -8.18
CA ARG A 595 -35.96 2.01 -8.29
C ARG A 595 -35.20 3.13 -8.98
N LYS A 596 -33.97 3.46 -8.50
CA LYS A 596 -33.18 4.56 -9.06
C LYS A 596 -32.74 4.30 -10.50
N ARG A 597 -32.46 3.03 -10.89
CA ARG A 597 -32.10 2.67 -12.27
C ARG A 597 -33.27 2.83 -13.25
N ALA A 598 -34.51 2.60 -12.79
CA ALA A 598 -35.72 2.81 -13.59
C ALA A 598 -36.05 4.30 -13.77
N GLU A 599 -35.56 5.18 -12.89
CA GLU A 599 -35.78 6.61 -12.97
C GLU A 599 -34.82 7.27 -13.96
N LYS A 600 -35.34 7.84 -15.05
CA LYS A 600 -34.51 8.62 -15.99
C LYS A 600 -34.27 10.02 -15.43
N ARG A 601 -33.09 10.24 -14.81
CA ARG A 601 -32.64 11.55 -14.33
C ARG A 601 -31.52 12.05 -15.23
N PRO A 602 -31.71 13.22 -15.92
CA PRO A 602 -30.64 13.77 -16.74
C PRO A 602 -29.34 13.93 -15.96
N PHE A 603 -28.23 13.52 -16.54
CA PHE A 603 -26.88 13.61 -15.99
C PHE A 603 -26.66 12.91 -14.65
N ARG A 604 -27.58 12.05 -14.21
CA ARG A 604 -27.42 11.16 -13.05
C ARG A 604 -27.31 9.71 -13.51
N GLY A 605 -26.35 9.01 -12.94
CA GLY A 605 -26.09 7.64 -13.31
C GLY A 605 -25.81 6.74 -12.12
N LEU A 606 -26.13 5.48 -12.30
CA LEU A 606 -25.81 4.39 -11.39
C LEU A 606 -24.82 3.45 -12.03
N GLY A 607 -23.78 3.06 -11.31
CA GLY A 607 -22.79 2.09 -11.71
C GLY A 607 -22.65 0.95 -10.73
N LEU A 608 -22.38 -0.23 -11.24
CA LEU A 608 -22.10 -1.46 -10.52
C LEU A 608 -20.69 -1.93 -10.86
N GLY A 609 -19.95 -2.39 -9.85
CA GLY A 609 -18.64 -3.02 -10.00
C GLY A 609 -18.51 -4.21 -9.07
N VAL A 610 -17.75 -5.21 -9.47
CA VAL A 610 -17.43 -6.38 -8.66
C VAL A 610 -15.96 -6.70 -8.79
N SER A 611 -15.38 -7.36 -7.79
CA SER A 611 -14.01 -7.84 -7.86
C SER A 611 -13.76 -9.04 -6.96
N VAL A 612 -12.58 -9.65 -7.19
CA VAL A 612 -12.00 -10.71 -6.38
C VAL A 612 -10.54 -10.38 -6.08
N HIS A 613 -10.08 -10.69 -4.87
CA HIS A 613 -8.66 -10.63 -4.54
C HIS A 613 -8.21 -11.89 -3.81
N VAL A 614 -6.93 -12.24 -3.95
CA VAL A 614 -6.33 -13.41 -3.29
C VAL A 614 -5.98 -13.11 -1.84
N ALA A 615 -5.93 -14.14 -1.00
CA ALA A 615 -5.40 -14.07 0.36
C ALA A 615 -4.09 -14.85 0.45
N GLY A 616 -3.06 -14.32 -0.18
CA GLY A 616 -1.78 -14.99 -0.44
C GLY A 616 -1.64 -15.43 -1.89
N LYS A 617 -0.43 -15.68 -2.33
CA LYS A 617 -0.14 -16.18 -3.67
C LYS A 617 1.19 -16.90 -3.73
N ARG A 618 1.17 -18.12 -4.24
CA ARG A 618 2.37 -18.92 -4.49
C ARG A 618 3.07 -18.41 -5.76
N HIS A 619 4.15 -17.69 -5.55
CA HIS A 619 4.94 -17.07 -6.64
C HIS A 619 6.41 -17.42 -6.59
N PHE A 620 6.93 -17.77 -5.40
CA PHE A 620 8.32 -17.79 -5.11
C PHE A 620 8.76 -19.18 -4.68
N TYR A 621 9.58 -19.84 -5.48
CA TYR A 621 10.17 -21.14 -5.13
C TYR A 621 9.14 -22.17 -4.63
N ASP A 622 7.94 -22.12 -5.16
CA ASP A 622 6.84 -23.00 -4.76
C ASP A 622 6.47 -22.87 -3.27
N TYR A 623 6.57 -21.67 -2.71
CA TYR A 623 6.28 -21.39 -1.31
C TYR A 623 5.36 -20.18 -1.15
N ASP A 624 4.30 -20.29 -0.32
CA ASP A 624 3.47 -19.20 0.17
C ASP A 624 3.22 -19.38 1.66
N GLY A 625 4.29 -19.52 2.42
CA GLY A 625 4.24 -19.78 3.84
C GLY A 625 4.66 -18.60 4.70
N ALA A 626 4.42 -18.75 6.00
CA ALA A 626 4.92 -17.89 7.06
C ALA A 626 5.33 -18.73 8.27
N SER A 627 6.25 -18.20 9.06
CA SER A 627 6.66 -18.78 10.33
C SER A 627 6.86 -17.72 11.41
N VAL A 628 6.61 -18.08 12.65
CA VAL A 628 6.75 -17.22 13.82
C VAL A 628 7.36 -17.98 14.98
N VAL A 629 7.97 -17.24 15.91
CA VAL A 629 8.37 -17.78 17.21
C VAL A 629 7.60 -17.04 18.30
N VAL A 630 6.90 -17.77 19.15
CA VAL A 630 6.15 -17.26 20.30
C VAL A 630 6.98 -17.50 21.55
N ARG A 631 7.35 -16.46 22.26
CA ARG A 631 8.08 -16.51 23.51
C ARG A 631 7.21 -15.98 24.64
N VAL A 632 7.10 -16.75 25.72
CA VAL A 632 6.45 -16.33 26.95
C VAL A 632 7.54 -15.98 27.96
N ASP A 633 7.57 -14.75 28.44
CA ASP A 633 8.54 -14.33 29.43
C ASP A 633 8.05 -14.65 30.86
N GLN A 634 8.97 -14.50 31.84
CA GLN A 634 8.68 -14.84 33.23
C GLN A 634 7.58 -14.00 33.89
N GLY A 635 7.21 -12.88 33.28
CA GLY A 635 6.09 -12.05 33.72
C GLY A 635 4.75 -12.42 33.04
N GLY A 636 4.70 -13.55 32.33
CA GLY A 636 3.50 -14.01 31.61
C GLY A 636 3.16 -13.17 30.36
N ARG A 637 4.06 -12.26 29.93
CA ARG A 637 3.87 -11.49 28.69
C ARG A 637 4.33 -12.30 27.49
N ILE A 638 3.63 -12.08 26.37
CA ILE A 638 3.84 -12.81 25.13
C ILE A 638 4.58 -11.92 24.12
N ARG A 639 5.67 -12.43 23.58
CA ARG A 639 6.41 -11.80 22.49
C ARG A 639 6.39 -12.70 21.27
N ILE A 640 5.88 -12.17 20.14
CA ILE A 640 5.90 -12.87 18.85
C ILE A 640 7.04 -12.29 18.01
N LEU A 641 7.97 -13.15 17.60
CA LEU A 641 9.01 -12.81 16.63
C LEU A 641 8.45 -13.17 15.25
N CYS A 642 8.22 -12.16 14.43
CA CYS A 642 7.57 -12.29 13.14
C CYS A 642 8.31 -11.41 12.12
N GLY A 643 8.74 -11.99 11.00
CA GLY A 643 9.45 -11.31 9.92
C GLY A 643 8.52 -10.58 8.94
N GLU A 644 7.21 -10.67 9.10
CA GLU A 644 6.24 -10.04 8.20
C GLU A 644 6.22 -8.51 8.36
N GLY A 645 6.19 -7.80 7.23
CA GLY A 645 6.34 -6.35 7.21
C GLY A 645 5.08 -5.61 7.67
N GLU A 646 5.24 -4.66 8.60
CA GLU A 646 4.21 -3.67 8.97
C GLU A 646 4.44 -2.37 8.17
N VAL A 647 3.56 -2.07 7.22
CA VAL A 647 3.66 -0.88 6.35
C VAL A 647 2.60 0.18 6.66
N GLY A 648 1.90 0.00 7.76
CA GLY A 648 0.81 0.87 8.22
C GLY A 648 -0.57 0.23 8.21
N GLN A 649 -0.70 -1.01 7.69
CA GLN A 649 -1.97 -1.71 7.56
C GLN A 649 -2.54 -2.23 8.88
N GLY A 650 -1.72 -2.44 9.93
CA GLY A 650 -2.17 -2.88 11.25
C GLY A 650 -2.04 -4.37 11.52
N ALA A 651 -1.19 -5.07 10.78
CA ALA A 651 -0.95 -6.49 10.94
C ALA A 651 -0.53 -6.86 12.37
N ALA A 652 0.33 -6.07 12.99
CA ALA A 652 0.80 -6.31 14.35
C ALA A 652 -0.34 -6.43 15.37
N THR A 653 -1.36 -5.57 15.28
CA THR A 653 -2.53 -5.63 16.17
C THR A 653 -3.41 -6.83 15.87
N CYS A 654 -3.64 -7.15 14.58
CA CYS A 654 -4.40 -8.34 14.17
C CYS A 654 -3.72 -9.63 14.65
N PHE A 655 -2.41 -9.74 14.52
CA PHE A 655 -1.65 -10.88 15.01
C PHE A 655 -1.71 -11.01 16.54
N ALA A 656 -1.66 -9.87 17.26
CA ALA A 656 -1.86 -9.87 18.71
C ALA A 656 -3.25 -10.38 19.10
N GLN A 657 -4.31 -10.00 18.37
CA GLN A 657 -5.67 -10.49 18.60
C GLN A 657 -5.81 -11.99 18.31
N ILE A 658 -5.25 -12.48 17.20
CA ILE A 658 -5.24 -13.91 16.86
C ILE A 658 -4.53 -14.74 17.93
N ALA A 659 -3.35 -14.27 18.35
CA ALA A 659 -2.58 -14.97 19.39
C ALA A 659 -3.27 -14.92 20.75
N ALA A 660 -3.84 -13.79 21.14
CA ALA A 660 -4.56 -13.62 22.39
C ALA A 660 -5.79 -14.53 22.47
N GLU A 661 -6.53 -14.65 21.36
CA GLU A 661 -7.69 -15.55 21.24
C GLU A 661 -7.27 -17.01 21.47
N GLU A 662 -6.24 -17.47 20.76
CA GLU A 662 -5.78 -18.85 20.83
C GLU A 662 -5.13 -19.19 22.18
N LEU A 663 -4.38 -18.24 22.78
CA LEU A 663 -3.74 -18.41 24.10
C LEU A 663 -4.74 -18.32 25.25
N GLY A 664 -5.82 -17.56 25.11
CA GLY A 664 -6.72 -17.22 26.22
C GLY A 664 -6.15 -16.14 27.14
N VAL A 665 -5.45 -15.15 26.61
CA VAL A 665 -4.86 -14.03 27.37
C VAL A 665 -5.41 -12.68 26.88
N PRO A 666 -5.33 -11.61 27.69
CA PRO A 666 -5.65 -10.26 27.21
C PRO A 666 -4.76 -9.83 26.04
N VAL A 667 -5.32 -9.11 25.06
CA VAL A 667 -4.61 -8.65 23.86
C VAL A 667 -3.40 -7.77 24.20
N GLU A 668 -3.50 -6.98 25.25
CA GLU A 668 -2.46 -6.07 25.73
C GLU A 668 -1.21 -6.82 26.26
N TRP A 669 -1.34 -8.12 26.51
CA TRP A 669 -0.22 -8.96 26.94
C TRP A 669 0.63 -9.44 25.79
N VAL A 670 0.12 -9.31 24.55
CA VAL A 670 0.80 -9.77 23.34
C VAL A 670 1.47 -8.60 22.63
N SER A 671 2.74 -8.75 22.32
CA SER A 671 3.54 -7.78 21.56
C SER A 671 4.29 -8.47 20.41
N LEU A 672 4.52 -7.71 19.32
CA LEU A 672 5.32 -8.18 18.19
C LEU A 672 6.70 -7.51 18.19
N SER A 673 7.72 -8.24 17.65
CA SER A 673 9.00 -7.63 17.30
C SER A 673 8.87 -6.84 16.01
N GLU A 674 9.74 -5.84 15.83
CA GLU A 674 10.01 -5.30 14.50
C GLU A 674 10.69 -6.38 13.65
N ALA A 675 10.49 -6.37 12.33
CA ALA A 675 11.09 -7.35 11.45
C ALA A 675 12.59 -7.06 11.30
N ASP A 676 13.40 -8.03 11.69
CA ASP A 676 14.86 -8.01 11.66
C ASP A 676 15.37 -9.38 11.22
N THR A 677 16.07 -9.44 10.10
CA THR A 677 16.44 -10.70 9.45
C THR A 677 17.43 -11.56 10.24
N ASP A 678 18.07 -11.02 11.29
CA ASP A 678 18.90 -11.78 12.21
C ASP A 678 18.10 -12.38 13.39
N VAL A 679 16.91 -11.87 13.66
CA VAL A 679 16.13 -12.20 14.85
C VAL A 679 14.82 -12.90 14.51
N THR A 680 14.18 -12.48 13.42
CA THR A 680 12.86 -13.00 13.02
C THR A 680 12.98 -14.10 11.97
N PRO A 681 12.06 -15.07 11.94
CA PRO A 681 12.02 -16.09 10.89
C PRO A 681 11.90 -15.46 9.50
N PHE A 682 12.24 -16.23 8.46
CA PHE A 682 12.08 -15.83 7.06
C PHE A 682 10.61 -15.48 6.76
N SER A 683 10.42 -14.41 5.99
CA SER A 683 9.10 -13.93 5.56
C SER A 683 9.14 -13.50 4.11
N LEU A 684 8.05 -13.78 3.39
CA LEU A 684 7.84 -13.25 2.04
C LEU A 684 7.47 -11.77 2.03
N GLY A 685 7.00 -11.20 3.15
CA GLY A 685 6.61 -9.79 3.28
C GLY A 685 5.12 -9.51 3.03
N ALA A 686 4.76 -8.23 3.10
CA ALA A 686 3.38 -7.75 2.97
C ALA A 686 3.01 -7.51 1.49
N PHE A 687 2.19 -8.39 0.90
CA PHE A 687 1.62 -8.32 -0.45
C PHE A 687 0.44 -9.28 -0.60
N ALA A 688 -0.38 -9.12 -1.63
CA ALA A 688 -1.45 -10.05 -2.02
C ALA A 688 -2.36 -10.47 -0.85
N ASP A 689 -2.65 -9.56 0.06
CA ASP A 689 -3.49 -9.76 1.25
C ASP A 689 -3.13 -10.96 2.14
N ARG A 690 -1.89 -11.52 2.00
CA ARG A 690 -1.46 -12.76 2.64
C ARG A 690 -1.34 -12.69 4.17
N LEU A 691 -1.16 -11.49 4.75
CA LEU A 691 -0.79 -11.39 6.17
C LEU A 691 -1.86 -11.98 7.10
N THR A 692 -3.13 -11.59 6.94
CA THR A 692 -4.19 -12.10 7.81
C THR A 692 -4.37 -13.61 7.63
N PHE A 693 -4.39 -14.10 6.39
CA PHE A 693 -4.64 -15.50 6.09
C PHE A 693 -3.41 -16.38 6.36
N VAL A 694 -2.28 -16.10 5.74
CA VAL A 694 -1.08 -16.96 5.81
C VAL A 694 -0.34 -16.76 7.14
N ALA A 695 0.08 -15.53 7.44
CA ALA A 695 0.84 -15.26 8.66
C ALA A 695 -0.04 -15.35 9.91
N GLY A 696 -1.33 -14.99 9.81
CA GLY A 696 -2.29 -15.18 10.89
C GLY A 696 -2.45 -16.63 11.30
N ASN A 697 -2.47 -17.60 10.37
CA ASN A 697 -2.46 -19.03 10.67
C ASN A 697 -1.13 -19.48 11.33
N ALA A 698 0.03 -18.97 10.85
CA ALA A 698 1.30 -19.27 11.51
C ALA A 698 1.30 -18.77 12.97
N VAL A 699 0.76 -17.56 13.21
CA VAL A 699 0.60 -16.99 14.56
C VAL A 699 -0.34 -17.83 15.40
N ARG A 700 -1.49 -18.26 14.87
CA ARG A 700 -2.43 -19.14 15.56
C ARG A 700 -1.77 -20.47 15.94
N ASN A 701 -1.07 -21.12 15.02
CA ASN A 701 -0.36 -22.37 15.28
C ASN A 701 0.74 -22.21 16.34
N GLY A 702 1.50 -21.11 16.28
CA GLY A 702 2.51 -20.80 17.29
C GLY A 702 1.91 -20.54 18.68
N ALA A 703 0.79 -19.84 18.73
CA ALA A 703 0.04 -19.57 19.96
C ALA A 703 -0.55 -20.87 20.55
N ALA A 704 -1.12 -21.75 19.72
CA ALA A 704 -1.60 -23.06 20.16
C ALA A 704 -0.48 -23.93 20.75
N ASN A 705 0.68 -23.97 20.10
CA ASN A 705 1.86 -24.67 20.58
C ASN A 705 2.39 -24.07 21.91
N ALA A 706 2.37 -22.75 22.04
CA ALA A 706 2.75 -22.07 23.28
C ALA A 706 1.76 -22.38 24.42
N ARG A 707 0.46 -22.32 24.14
CA ARG A 707 -0.61 -22.70 25.08
C ARG A 707 -0.43 -24.11 25.59
N ARG A 708 -0.20 -25.08 24.71
CA ARG A 708 0.07 -26.48 25.08
C ARG A 708 1.26 -26.58 26.04
N LYS A 709 2.41 -25.95 25.72
CA LYS A 709 3.59 -25.96 26.61
C LYS A 709 3.32 -25.29 27.96
N ILE A 710 2.51 -24.23 28.01
CA ILE A 710 2.10 -23.58 29.26
C ILE A 710 1.30 -24.57 30.12
N LEU A 711 0.30 -25.24 29.55
CA LEU A 711 -0.55 -26.18 30.26
C LEU A 711 0.23 -27.44 30.70
N GLU A 712 1.16 -27.95 29.89
CA GLU A 712 2.08 -29.04 30.28
C GLU A 712 2.99 -28.64 31.46
N ALA A 713 3.50 -27.40 31.47
CA ALA A 713 4.29 -26.87 32.57
C ALA A 713 3.45 -26.73 33.86
N ALA A 714 2.21 -26.21 33.72
CA ALA A 714 1.27 -26.12 34.83
C ALA A 714 0.90 -27.50 35.39
N ALA A 715 0.58 -28.48 34.56
CA ALA A 715 0.27 -29.84 34.95
C ALA A 715 1.36 -30.45 35.84
N GLN A 716 2.63 -30.32 35.46
CA GLN A 716 3.75 -30.79 36.24
C GLN A 716 3.95 -30.02 37.55
N LEU A 717 3.73 -28.70 37.57
CA LEU A 717 3.91 -27.88 38.80
C LEU A 717 2.78 -28.06 39.79
N LEU A 718 1.56 -28.32 39.30
CA LEU A 718 0.36 -28.46 40.12
C LEU A 718 0.03 -29.92 40.43
N ASN A 719 0.70 -30.85 39.77
CA ASN A 719 0.41 -32.31 39.84
C ASN A 719 -1.05 -32.62 39.45
N GLU A 720 -1.54 -31.98 38.39
CA GLU A 720 -2.85 -32.17 37.83
C GLU A 720 -2.74 -32.68 36.36
N PRO A 721 -3.70 -33.48 35.85
CA PRO A 721 -3.74 -33.84 34.43
C PRO A 721 -3.86 -32.61 33.52
N VAL A 722 -3.15 -32.58 32.39
CA VAL A 722 -3.17 -31.46 31.47
C VAL A 722 -4.56 -31.18 30.89
N GLU A 723 -5.38 -32.24 30.70
CA GLU A 723 -6.74 -32.19 30.21
C GLU A 723 -7.71 -31.51 31.18
N SER A 724 -7.35 -31.42 32.46
CA SER A 724 -8.14 -30.77 33.51
C SER A 724 -7.83 -29.30 33.65
N LEU A 725 -6.82 -28.80 32.93
CA LEU A 725 -6.36 -27.41 33.01
C LEU A 725 -6.82 -26.61 31.79
N ASP A 726 -7.23 -25.37 32.03
CA ASP A 726 -7.57 -24.41 30.99
C ASP A 726 -6.88 -23.07 31.23
N LEU A 727 -6.37 -22.45 30.17
CA LEU A 727 -5.82 -21.08 30.23
C LEU A 727 -6.85 -20.10 29.68
N ARG A 728 -7.33 -19.22 30.53
CA ARG A 728 -8.41 -18.28 30.22
C ARG A 728 -8.20 -16.97 30.97
N ASP A 729 -8.35 -15.85 30.28
CA ASP A 729 -8.20 -14.48 30.83
C ASP A 729 -6.84 -14.27 31.56
N GLY A 730 -5.78 -14.93 31.06
CA GLY A 730 -4.44 -14.88 31.64
C GLY A 730 -4.27 -15.68 32.93
N ARG A 731 -5.23 -16.55 33.28
CA ARG A 731 -5.22 -17.45 34.44
C ARG A 731 -5.35 -18.89 34.03
N ILE A 732 -4.68 -19.76 34.74
CA ILE A 732 -4.82 -21.20 34.60
C ILE A 732 -5.86 -21.70 35.60
N HIS A 733 -6.90 -22.33 35.10
CA HIS A 733 -8.02 -22.89 35.86
C HIS A 733 -7.82 -24.40 35.99
N GLY A 734 -7.82 -24.91 37.22
CA GLY A 734 -7.72 -26.33 37.53
C GLY A 734 -9.09 -26.98 37.76
N ALA A 735 -9.14 -28.31 37.77
CA ALA A 735 -10.37 -29.10 37.97
C ALA A 735 -11.07 -28.83 39.31
N SER A 736 -10.33 -28.47 40.34
CA SER A 736 -10.84 -28.11 41.65
C SER A 736 -11.53 -26.73 41.73
N GLY A 737 -11.50 -25.95 40.64
CA GLY A 737 -11.89 -24.54 40.62
C GLY A 737 -10.77 -23.59 41.10
N ALA A 738 -9.58 -24.10 41.36
CA ALA A 738 -8.42 -23.27 41.70
C ALA A 738 -7.95 -22.47 40.47
N GLU A 739 -7.52 -21.23 40.72
CA GLU A 739 -7.01 -20.31 39.70
C GLU A 739 -5.56 -19.93 40.03
N TYR A 740 -4.71 -19.89 39.00
CA TYR A 740 -3.32 -19.56 39.11
C TYR A 740 -2.95 -18.48 38.11
N GLU A 741 -2.21 -17.47 38.52
CA GLU A 741 -1.70 -16.44 37.62
C GLU A 741 -0.69 -17.06 36.64
N LEU A 742 -0.82 -16.75 35.34
CA LEU A 742 0.10 -17.22 34.30
C LEU A 742 1.55 -16.88 34.64
N ALA A 743 1.80 -15.65 35.11
CA ALA A 743 3.15 -15.20 35.51
C ALA A 743 3.78 -16.11 36.56
N ASP A 744 3.01 -16.53 37.57
CA ASP A 744 3.52 -17.38 38.67
C ASP A 744 3.89 -18.78 38.16
N ILE A 745 3.05 -19.35 37.27
CA ILE A 745 3.32 -20.66 36.68
C ILE A 745 4.58 -20.59 35.78
N VAL A 746 4.68 -19.58 34.94
CA VAL A 746 5.82 -19.42 34.01
C VAL A 746 7.12 -19.19 34.80
N ALA A 747 7.10 -18.31 35.82
CA ALA A 747 8.25 -18.03 36.63
C ALA A 747 8.71 -19.30 37.42
N ARG A 748 7.77 -20.00 38.07
CA ARG A 748 8.07 -21.26 38.80
C ARG A 748 8.62 -22.35 37.86
N TRP A 749 8.07 -22.44 36.64
CA TRP A 749 8.55 -23.37 35.61
C TRP A 749 9.97 -23.06 35.18
N GLN A 750 10.25 -21.81 34.84
CA GLN A 750 11.53 -21.37 34.30
C GLN A 750 12.67 -21.47 35.30
N PHE A 751 12.40 -21.12 36.58
CA PHE A 751 13.45 -21.02 37.62
C PHE A 751 13.61 -22.29 38.47
N ARG A 752 12.85 -23.36 38.17
CA ARG A 752 13.07 -24.65 38.85
C ARG A 752 14.33 -25.34 38.33
N LYS A 753 14.83 -26.33 39.09
CA LYS A 753 15.92 -27.21 38.62
C LYS A 753 15.49 -27.99 37.37
N GLY A 754 16.19 -27.83 36.25
CA GLY A 754 15.84 -28.39 34.94
C GLY A 754 14.73 -27.60 34.22
N GLY A 755 14.43 -26.40 34.68
CA GLY A 755 13.48 -25.50 34.01
C GLY A 755 14.03 -24.90 32.72
N ALA A 756 13.14 -24.42 31.87
CA ALA A 756 13.49 -23.77 30.58
C ALA A 756 12.48 -22.65 30.24
N PRO A 757 12.88 -21.67 29.47
CA PRO A 757 11.93 -20.69 28.89
C PRO A 757 10.85 -21.39 28.06
N ILE A 758 9.64 -20.84 28.05
CA ILE A 758 8.56 -21.30 27.17
C ILE A 758 8.71 -20.60 25.83
N VAL A 759 9.16 -21.36 24.83
CA VAL A 759 9.30 -20.91 23.44
C VAL A 759 8.61 -21.91 22.53
N ALA A 760 7.83 -21.44 21.59
CA ALA A 760 7.09 -22.26 20.63
C ALA A 760 7.21 -21.69 19.21
N GLU A 761 7.19 -22.58 18.24
CA GLU A 761 7.21 -22.22 16.82
C GLU A 761 5.81 -22.45 16.22
N GLY A 762 5.46 -21.61 15.25
CA GLY A 762 4.29 -21.78 14.41
C GLY A 762 4.66 -21.55 12.96
N ALA A 763 4.17 -22.41 12.09
CA ALA A 763 4.32 -22.29 10.65
C ALA A 763 3.01 -22.62 9.95
N PHE A 764 2.83 -22.05 8.79
CA PHE A 764 1.72 -22.35 7.89
C PHE A 764 2.17 -22.11 6.45
N ASP A 765 1.82 -23.02 5.55
CA ASP A 765 1.94 -22.86 4.10
C ASP A 765 0.54 -23.10 3.51
N ALA A 766 0.09 -22.16 2.68
CA ALA A 766 -1.26 -22.21 2.13
C ALA A 766 -1.43 -23.40 1.14
N ASP A 767 -2.59 -24.04 1.14
CA ASP A 767 -2.95 -25.02 0.10
C ASP A 767 -3.24 -24.27 -1.21
N SER A 768 -2.18 -23.99 -1.95
CA SER A 768 -2.20 -23.29 -3.22
C SER A 768 -1.16 -23.87 -4.17
N GLU A 769 -1.24 -23.56 -5.45
CA GLU A 769 -0.39 -24.12 -6.51
C GLU A 769 0.26 -23.00 -7.31
N SER A 770 1.53 -23.16 -7.65
CA SER A 770 2.16 -22.27 -8.63
C SER A 770 1.60 -22.56 -10.02
N HIS A 771 1.23 -21.52 -10.75
CA HIS A 771 0.87 -21.67 -12.15
C HIS A 771 2.07 -22.17 -12.96
N GLY A 772 1.96 -23.34 -13.53
CA GLY A 772 2.94 -23.91 -14.47
C GLY A 772 2.96 -23.16 -15.82
N ALA A 773 3.59 -23.77 -16.81
CA ALA A 773 3.63 -23.21 -18.18
C ALA A 773 2.23 -23.10 -18.79
N ASP A 774 1.32 -23.99 -18.41
CA ASP A 774 -0.09 -24.01 -18.83
C ASP A 774 -0.96 -22.97 -18.09
N ARG A 775 -0.43 -22.26 -17.10
CA ARG A 775 -1.16 -21.28 -16.30
C ARG A 775 -2.42 -21.82 -15.60
N TYR A 776 -2.35 -23.07 -15.11
CA TYR A 776 -3.44 -23.72 -14.39
C TYR A 776 -3.02 -24.06 -12.97
N GLY A 777 -3.98 -23.94 -12.02
CA GLY A 777 -3.80 -24.23 -10.61
C GLY A 777 -4.50 -23.23 -9.70
N SER A 778 -4.70 -23.55 -8.43
CA SER A 778 -5.24 -22.63 -7.45
C SER A 778 -4.14 -21.71 -6.91
N GLU A 779 -4.05 -20.49 -7.43
CA GLU A 779 -2.97 -19.54 -7.09
C GLU A 779 -2.98 -19.10 -5.62
N SER A 780 -4.11 -19.29 -4.90
CA SER A 780 -4.31 -18.86 -3.51
C SER A 780 -5.12 -19.91 -2.73
N GLY A 781 -4.91 -19.95 -1.42
CA GLY A 781 -5.69 -20.78 -0.51
C GLY A 781 -7.05 -20.19 -0.15
N ALA A 782 -7.29 -18.90 -0.40
CA ALA A 782 -8.57 -18.23 -0.18
C ALA A 782 -8.73 -16.99 -1.06
N PHE A 783 -10.00 -16.57 -1.27
CA PHE A 783 -10.36 -15.44 -2.11
C PHE A 783 -11.37 -14.54 -1.39
N SER A 784 -11.12 -13.23 -1.39
CA SER A 784 -12.05 -12.20 -0.92
C SER A 784 -12.81 -11.63 -2.11
N PHE A 785 -14.09 -11.28 -1.91
CA PHE A 785 -14.98 -10.75 -2.95
C PHE A 785 -15.59 -9.43 -2.51
N THR A 786 -15.90 -8.56 -3.46
CA THR A 786 -16.57 -7.29 -3.17
C THR A 786 -17.52 -6.89 -4.30
N ALA A 787 -18.58 -6.18 -3.94
CA ALA A 787 -19.49 -5.52 -4.88
C ALA A 787 -19.67 -4.06 -4.46
N HIS A 788 -19.52 -3.16 -5.44
CA HIS A 788 -19.65 -1.72 -5.25
C HIS A 788 -20.76 -1.16 -6.12
N THR A 789 -21.46 -0.16 -5.60
CA THR A 789 -22.42 0.63 -6.35
C THR A 789 -22.20 2.12 -6.13
N ALA A 790 -22.39 2.91 -7.18
CA ALA A 790 -22.25 4.37 -7.13
C ALA A 790 -23.47 5.06 -7.73
N GLU A 791 -23.94 6.13 -7.11
CA GLU A 791 -24.79 7.16 -7.71
C GLU A 791 -23.95 8.42 -7.95
N ILE A 792 -23.91 8.89 -9.20
CA ILE A 792 -23.14 10.09 -9.57
C ILE A 792 -24.01 11.12 -10.26
N GLU A 793 -23.53 12.35 -10.26
CA GLU A 793 -24.05 13.44 -11.06
C GLU A 793 -22.92 14.04 -11.90
N VAL A 794 -23.20 14.29 -13.17
CA VAL A 794 -22.30 14.97 -14.10
C VAL A 794 -22.79 16.39 -14.32
N ASP A 795 -21.94 17.37 -14.12
CA ASP A 795 -22.21 18.75 -14.53
C ASP A 795 -21.95 18.88 -16.05
N PRO A 796 -23.00 19.08 -16.87
CA PRO A 796 -22.83 19.14 -18.32
C PRO A 796 -22.07 20.40 -18.80
N GLY A 797 -21.96 21.45 -17.97
CA GLY A 797 -21.23 22.68 -18.29
C GLY A 797 -19.72 22.56 -18.08
N THR A 798 -19.29 21.72 -17.13
CA THR A 798 -17.87 21.58 -16.75
C THR A 798 -17.30 20.18 -16.97
N GLY A 799 -18.15 19.17 -17.15
CA GLY A 799 -17.74 17.77 -17.20
C GLY A 799 -17.38 17.18 -15.83
N LYS A 800 -17.58 17.92 -14.74
CA LYS A 800 -17.24 17.46 -13.39
C LYS A 800 -18.16 16.31 -12.98
N VAL A 801 -17.57 15.23 -12.50
CA VAL A 801 -18.26 14.09 -11.89
C VAL A 801 -18.31 14.28 -10.38
N THR A 802 -19.51 14.24 -9.80
CA THR A 802 -19.74 14.29 -8.36
C THR A 802 -20.38 12.99 -7.90
N ILE A 803 -19.76 12.31 -6.93
CA ILE A 803 -20.32 11.10 -6.33
C ILE A 803 -21.32 11.52 -5.25
N LEU A 804 -22.58 11.16 -5.44
CA LEU A 804 -23.69 11.50 -4.53
C LEU A 804 -23.82 10.46 -3.41
N ASP A 805 -23.58 9.19 -3.74
CA ASP A 805 -23.66 8.05 -2.82
C ASP A 805 -22.78 6.91 -3.34
N TYR A 806 -22.09 6.23 -2.45
CA TYR A 806 -21.25 5.08 -2.78
C TYR A 806 -21.40 3.99 -1.74
N VAL A 807 -21.67 2.77 -2.17
CA VAL A 807 -21.87 1.61 -1.30
C VAL A 807 -20.88 0.53 -1.65
N MET A 808 -20.22 -0.02 -0.65
CA MET A 808 -19.31 -1.16 -0.73
C MET A 808 -19.82 -2.29 0.15
N ALA A 809 -19.85 -3.51 -0.36
CA ALA A 809 -20.16 -4.71 0.39
C ALA A 809 -19.07 -5.76 0.13
N THR A 810 -18.37 -6.19 1.20
CA THR A 810 -17.14 -6.98 1.08
C THR A 810 -17.20 -8.25 1.88
N ASP A 811 -16.90 -9.37 1.23
CA ASP A 811 -16.65 -10.70 1.82
C ASP A 811 -15.15 -10.87 2.09
N ALA A 812 -14.74 -10.69 3.33
CA ALA A 812 -13.38 -10.92 3.80
C ALA A 812 -13.31 -11.97 4.93
N GLY A 813 -14.29 -12.88 4.97
CA GLY A 813 -14.37 -13.88 6.04
C GLY A 813 -14.68 -13.25 7.40
N THR A 814 -14.18 -13.89 8.44
CA THR A 814 -14.23 -13.30 9.79
C THR A 814 -13.33 -12.08 9.88
N ILE A 815 -13.87 -10.95 10.27
CA ILE A 815 -13.12 -9.71 10.44
C ILE A 815 -12.40 -9.75 11.80
N ILE A 816 -11.07 -9.75 11.78
CA ILE A 816 -10.27 -9.81 13.02
C ILE A 816 -10.42 -8.53 13.85
N ASN A 817 -10.26 -7.37 13.19
CA ASN A 817 -10.41 -6.05 13.81
C ASN A 817 -11.27 -5.15 12.94
N PRO A 818 -12.56 -4.97 13.26
CA PRO A 818 -13.50 -4.19 12.45
C PRO A 818 -13.05 -2.74 12.23
N LEU A 819 -12.52 -2.09 13.27
CA LEU A 819 -12.04 -0.72 13.18
C LEU A 819 -10.90 -0.56 12.17
N SER A 820 -9.95 -1.49 12.16
CA SER A 820 -8.81 -1.49 11.23
C SER A 820 -9.23 -1.88 9.81
N ALA A 821 -10.05 -2.92 9.66
CA ALA A 821 -10.53 -3.41 8.36
C ALA A 821 -11.32 -2.33 7.61
N LYS A 822 -12.25 -1.64 8.29
CA LYS A 822 -12.99 -0.51 7.72
C LYS A 822 -12.05 0.62 7.27
N GLY A 823 -10.98 0.87 8.03
CA GLY A 823 -9.95 1.83 7.63
C GLY A 823 -9.19 1.42 6.36
N GLN A 824 -8.96 0.11 6.14
CA GLN A 824 -8.35 -0.38 4.90
C GLN A 824 -9.29 -0.19 3.70
N ALA A 825 -10.58 -0.53 3.83
CA ALA A 825 -11.58 -0.34 2.79
C ALA A 825 -11.71 1.14 2.36
N HIS A 826 -11.81 2.07 3.33
CA HIS A 826 -11.88 3.51 3.04
C HIS A 826 -10.63 4.02 2.32
N GLY A 827 -9.44 3.59 2.74
CA GLY A 827 -8.18 3.97 2.10
C GLY A 827 -8.05 3.41 0.68
N ALA A 828 -8.51 2.18 0.47
CA ALA A 828 -8.57 1.50 -0.84
C ALA A 828 -9.49 2.26 -1.80
N PHE A 829 -10.71 2.57 -1.34
CA PHE A 829 -11.68 3.37 -2.10
C PHE A 829 -11.10 4.71 -2.57
N MET A 830 -10.47 5.49 -1.68
CA MET A 830 -9.92 6.81 -2.05
C MET A 830 -8.77 6.70 -3.06
N GLN A 831 -7.98 5.63 -3.04
CA GLN A 831 -6.98 5.38 -4.07
C GLN A 831 -7.63 4.99 -5.41
N GLY A 832 -8.69 4.19 -5.39
CA GLY A 832 -9.48 3.86 -6.56
C GLY A 832 -10.19 5.08 -7.16
N LEU A 833 -10.73 5.97 -6.29
CA LEU A 833 -11.32 7.25 -6.69
C LEU A 833 -10.29 8.13 -7.43
N GLY A 834 -9.07 8.20 -6.88
CA GLY A 834 -7.98 8.93 -7.50
C GLY A 834 -7.64 8.38 -8.90
N ALA A 835 -7.51 7.05 -9.02
CA ALA A 835 -7.28 6.38 -10.30
C ALA A 835 -8.41 6.65 -11.32
N ALA A 836 -9.66 6.71 -10.84
CA ALA A 836 -10.82 6.95 -11.68
C ALA A 836 -10.90 8.39 -12.21
N LEU A 837 -10.60 9.40 -11.38
CA LEU A 837 -11.01 10.78 -11.66
C LEU A 837 -9.86 11.82 -11.69
N THR A 838 -8.80 11.66 -10.86
CA THR A 838 -7.90 12.81 -10.58
C THR A 838 -6.41 12.52 -10.75
N GLU A 839 -5.97 11.27 -10.60
CA GLU A 839 -4.56 10.92 -10.62
C GLU A 839 -4.06 10.74 -12.05
N PHE A 840 -3.56 11.82 -12.59
CA PHE A 840 -3.03 11.88 -13.94
C PHE A 840 -1.62 12.49 -13.95
N LYS A 841 -0.76 11.95 -14.79
CA LYS A 841 0.60 12.43 -14.98
C LYS A 841 0.95 12.46 -16.46
N MET A 842 1.39 13.61 -16.92
CA MET A 842 1.82 13.80 -18.30
C MET A 842 3.26 13.30 -18.46
N LEU A 843 3.50 12.53 -19.51
CA LEU A 843 4.83 12.21 -20.02
C LEU A 843 5.02 12.95 -21.36
N GLN A 844 6.11 13.68 -21.46
CA GLN A 844 6.49 14.33 -22.73
C GLN A 844 7.80 13.70 -23.19
N ASN A 845 7.79 13.01 -24.31
CA ASN A 845 8.96 12.29 -24.83
C ASN A 845 9.64 11.38 -23.76
N GLY A 846 8.83 10.63 -23.01
CA GLY A 846 9.28 9.73 -21.96
C GLY A 846 9.71 10.39 -20.65
N VAL A 847 9.68 11.71 -20.56
CA VAL A 847 10.04 12.49 -19.35
C VAL A 847 8.77 12.93 -18.63
N LEU A 848 8.75 12.79 -17.31
CA LEU A 848 7.63 13.25 -16.48
C LEU A 848 7.58 14.80 -16.44
N VAL A 849 6.43 15.37 -16.75
CA VAL A 849 6.18 16.80 -16.64
C VAL A 849 5.66 17.09 -15.24
N GLY A 850 6.38 17.94 -14.48
CA GLY A 850 5.97 18.35 -13.14
C GLY A 850 5.93 17.19 -12.13
N ASN A 851 7.09 16.68 -11.73
CA ASN A 851 7.29 15.51 -10.86
C ASN A 851 7.05 15.78 -9.36
N ASN A 852 5.96 16.48 -9.01
CA ASN A 852 5.62 16.81 -7.63
C ASN A 852 4.10 16.78 -7.38
N LEU A 853 3.68 16.96 -6.12
CA LEU A 853 2.27 16.94 -5.73
C LEU A 853 1.46 18.15 -6.19
N PHE A 854 2.12 19.18 -6.72
CA PHE A 854 1.42 20.31 -7.31
C PHE A 854 0.76 19.92 -8.64
N HIS A 855 1.39 19.02 -9.38
CA HIS A 855 0.91 18.54 -10.68
C HIS A 855 0.20 17.18 -10.62
N TYR A 856 0.48 16.35 -9.60
CA TYR A 856 -0.17 15.07 -9.41
C TYR A 856 -1.17 15.13 -8.26
N LYS A 857 -2.46 15.06 -8.58
CA LYS A 857 -3.55 15.31 -7.63
C LYS A 857 -4.07 14.02 -7.02
N ILE A 858 -3.52 13.64 -5.86
CA ILE A 858 -4.20 12.62 -5.03
C ILE A 858 -5.44 13.24 -4.37
N PRO A 859 -6.51 12.46 -4.16
CA PRO A 859 -7.71 12.96 -3.48
C PRO A 859 -7.39 13.50 -2.08
N SER A 860 -8.03 14.62 -1.75
CA SER A 860 -7.94 15.30 -0.46
C SER A 860 -9.16 14.97 0.43
N ILE A 861 -9.19 15.52 1.64
CA ILE A 861 -10.34 15.40 2.55
C ILE A 861 -11.63 16.04 1.96
N ALA A 862 -11.49 17.04 1.07
CA ALA A 862 -12.63 17.67 0.41
C ALA A 862 -13.23 16.79 -0.70
N ASP A 863 -12.47 15.87 -1.24
CA ASP A 863 -12.92 14.96 -2.30
C ASP A 863 -13.64 13.71 -1.76
N CYS A 864 -13.76 13.55 -0.43
CA CYS A 864 -14.41 12.40 0.19
C CYS A 864 -15.93 12.44 -0.03
N PRO A 865 -16.51 11.54 -0.84
CA PRO A 865 -17.97 11.48 -0.99
C PRO A 865 -18.63 10.80 0.21
N PRO A 866 -19.96 10.82 0.32
CA PRO A 866 -20.68 9.92 1.21
C PRO A 866 -20.40 8.46 0.82
N ILE A 867 -19.95 7.63 1.80
CA ILE A 867 -19.77 6.20 1.58
C ILE A 867 -20.44 5.38 2.67
N ARG A 868 -20.96 4.22 2.29
CA ARG A 868 -21.43 3.17 3.18
C ARG A 868 -20.66 1.89 2.89
N HIS A 869 -20.09 1.31 3.92
CA HIS A 869 -19.33 0.06 3.80
C HIS A 869 -19.84 -0.97 4.78
N SER A 870 -20.08 -2.18 4.31
CA SER A 870 -20.52 -3.31 5.12
C SER A 870 -19.70 -4.55 4.81
N PHE A 871 -19.28 -5.28 5.85
CA PHE A 871 -18.73 -6.62 5.68
C PHE A 871 -19.87 -7.64 5.69
N VAL A 872 -19.87 -8.51 4.69
CA VAL A 872 -20.82 -9.62 4.59
C VAL A 872 -20.31 -10.78 5.46
N THR A 873 -21.19 -11.35 6.26
CA THR A 873 -20.84 -12.50 7.09
C THR A 873 -20.46 -13.71 6.23
N SER A 874 -19.23 -14.17 6.39
CA SER A 874 -18.71 -15.39 5.78
C SER A 874 -17.68 -16.06 6.70
N TYR A 875 -17.31 -17.29 6.40
CA TYR A 875 -16.34 -18.05 7.15
C TYR A 875 -15.46 -18.86 6.20
N GLU A 876 -14.15 -18.60 6.19
CA GLU A 876 -13.18 -19.35 5.41
C GLU A 876 -12.55 -20.44 6.27
N PRO A 877 -12.88 -21.74 6.04
CA PRO A 877 -12.39 -22.81 6.90
C PRO A 877 -10.87 -22.90 7.00
N ALA A 878 -10.16 -22.52 5.95
CA ALA A 878 -8.70 -22.52 5.91
C ALA A 878 -8.06 -21.31 6.59
N GLY A 879 -8.86 -20.25 6.90
CA GLY A 879 -8.36 -19.02 7.50
C GLY A 879 -8.30 -19.06 9.03
N PRO A 880 -7.46 -18.22 9.67
CA PRO A 880 -7.41 -18.15 11.13
C PRO A 880 -8.76 -17.62 11.64
N PHE A 881 -9.48 -18.44 12.41
CA PHE A 881 -10.85 -18.14 12.88
C PHE A 881 -11.84 -17.81 11.74
N GLY A 882 -11.59 -18.25 10.52
CA GLY A 882 -12.44 -17.99 9.36
C GLY A 882 -12.13 -16.73 8.58
N ALA A 883 -11.00 -16.06 8.85
CA ALA A 883 -10.63 -14.81 8.21
C ALA A 883 -9.98 -14.99 6.83
N LYS A 884 -10.21 -14.02 5.95
CA LYS A 884 -9.51 -13.81 4.67
C LYS A 884 -8.67 -12.53 4.71
N GLY A 885 -8.12 -12.09 3.58
CA GLY A 885 -7.51 -10.76 3.43
C GLY A 885 -8.53 -9.67 3.08
N VAL A 886 -8.19 -8.39 3.33
CA VAL A 886 -9.09 -7.25 3.07
C VAL A 886 -8.34 -5.99 2.63
N GLY A 887 -7.03 -6.09 2.46
CA GLY A 887 -6.19 -4.90 2.23
C GLY A 887 -6.31 -4.28 0.84
N GLU A 888 -6.69 -5.04 -0.20
CA GLU A 888 -6.60 -4.63 -1.59
C GLU A 888 -7.95 -4.64 -2.32
N VAL A 889 -8.84 -5.59 -2.05
CA VAL A 889 -10.05 -5.91 -2.81
C VAL A 889 -10.99 -4.71 -3.05
N ASP A 890 -11.12 -3.79 -2.09
CA ASP A 890 -12.03 -2.63 -2.20
C ASP A 890 -11.46 -1.47 -3.05
N LEU A 891 -10.23 -1.58 -3.58
CA LEU A 891 -9.72 -0.67 -4.58
C LEU A 891 -10.15 -1.07 -5.98
N ASP A 892 -10.17 -2.38 -6.22
CA ASP A 892 -10.16 -2.96 -7.55
C ASP A 892 -11.36 -2.54 -8.43
N PRO A 893 -12.63 -2.58 -7.96
CA PRO A 893 -13.77 -2.26 -8.82
C PRO A 893 -14.08 -0.76 -8.89
N VAL A 894 -13.43 0.11 -8.10
CA VAL A 894 -13.82 1.53 -8.00
C VAL A 894 -13.80 2.24 -9.35
N PRO A 895 -12.75 2.13 -10.20
CA PRO A 895 -12.74 2.79 -11.50
C PRO A 895 -13.87 2.31 -12.41
N ALA A 896 -14.15 1.00 -12.45
CA ALA A 896 -15.22 0.42 -13.27
C ALA A 896 -16.61 0.85 -12.79
N THR A 897 -16.83 0.87 -11.47
CA THR A 897 -18.09 1.32 -10.86
C THR A 897 -18.41 2.76 -11.26
N ILE A 898 -17.41 3.65 -11.16
CA ILE A 898 -17.57 5.07 -11.55
C ILE A 898 -17.74 5.18 -13.07
N GLY A 899 -16.96 4.42 -13.87
CA GLY A 899 -17.07 4.41 -15.33
C GLY A 899 -18.44 3.99 -15.81
N ASN A 900 -19.03 2.94 -15.23
CA ASN A 900 -20.40 2.49 -15.52
C ASN A 900 -21.44 3.54 -15.10
N ALA A 901 -21.24 4.21 -13.97
CA ALA A 901 -22.13 5.28 -13.53
C ALA A 901 -22.10 6.48 -14.48
N VAL A 902 -20.92 6.88 -14.95
CA VAL A 902 -20.74 7.96 -15.93
C VAL A 902 -21.39 7.57 -17.25
N ALA A 903 -21.15 6.36 -17.77
CA ALA A 903 -21.75 5.88 -18.99
C ALA A 903 -23.29 5.91 -18.91
N HIS A 904 -23.87 5.48 -17.78
CA HIS A 904 -25.32 5.57 -17.55
C HIS A 904 -25.84 7.02 -17.48
N ALA A 905 -25.04 7.95 -16.91
CA ALA A 905 -25.45 9.36 -16.77
C ALA A 905 -25.47 10.14 -18.08
N ILE A 906 -24.51 9.88 -18.96
CA ILE A 906 -24.32 10.68 -20.18
C ILE A 906 -24.60 9.92 -21.48
N GLY A 907 -24.88 8.61 -21.41
CA GLY A 907 -25.13 7.77 -22.60
C GLY A 907 -23.89 7.47 -23.45
N HIS A 908 -22.70 7.82 -22.98
CA HIS A 908 -21.42 7.58 -23.65
C HIS A 908 -20.40 6.97 -22.69
N ARG A 909 -19.63 5.98 -23.15
CA ARG A 909 -18.62 5.27 -22.36
C ARG A 909 -17.24 5.86 -22.59
N ILE A 910 -16.57 6.20 -21.49
CA ILE A 910 -15.15 6.59 -21.48
C ILE A 910 -14.32 5.33 -21.25
N ARG A 911 -13.37 5.06 -22.16
CA ARG A 911 -12.59 3.81 -22.20
C ARG A 911 -11.16 3.95 -21.71
N VAL A 912 -10.69 5.18 -21.51
CA VAL A 912 -9.31 5.49 -21.09
C VAL A 912 -9.32 6.24 -19.77
N LEU A 913 -8.68 5.65 -18.73
CA LEU A 913 -8.51 6.29 -17.43
C LEU A 913 -7.47 7.43 -17.48
N PRO A 914 -7.58 8.41 -16.57
CA PRO A 914 -8.72 8.73 -15.72
C PRO A 914 -9.87 9.37 -16.50
N ILE A 915 -11.08 9.36 -15.93
CA ILE A 915 -12.28 10.04 -16.42
C ILE A 915 -12.17 11.53 -16.09
N THR A 916 -11.42 12.27 -16.89
CA THR A 916 -11.24 13.71 -16.65
C THR A 916 -12.46 14.52 -17.11
N PRO A 917 -12.70 15.72 -16.57
CA PRO A 917 -13.75 16.62 -17.03
C PRO A 917 -13.71 16.89 -18.54
N GLU A 918 -12.51 17.01 -19.12
CA GLU A 918 -12.34 17.24 -20.57
C GLU A 918 -12.85 16.06 -21.40
N LYS A 919 -12.58 14.80 -20.96
CA LYS A 919 -13.09 13.60 -21.63
C LYS A 919 -14.61 13.51 -21.51
N VAL A 920 -15.17 13.86 -20.37
CA VAL A 920 -16.63 13.91 -20.15
C VAL A 920 -17.29 14.94 -21.05
N LEU A 921 -16.73 16.17 -21.15
CA LEU A 921 -17.24 17.21 -22.04
C LEU A 921 -17.16 16.79 -23.52
N ALA A 922 -16.03 16.19 -23.94
CA ALA A 922 -15.87 15.69 -25.31
C ALA A 922 -16.92 14.62 -25.63
N ALA A 923 -17.20 13.70 -24.71
CA ALA A 923 -18.24 12.68 -24.86
C ALA A 923 -19.65 13.28 -24.96
N LEU A 924 -19.96 14.33 -24.17
CA LEU A 924 -21.25 15.03 -24.19
C LEU A 924 -21.47 15.81 -25.50
N GLN A 925 -20.43 16.32 -26.13
CA GLN A 925 -20.50 17.11 -27.33
C GLN A 925 -20.64 16.28 -28.62
N ASN A 926 -20.68 14.93 -28.52
CA ASN A 926 -20.68 14.00 -29.68
C ASN A 926 -19.53 14.30 -30.67
N VAL A 927 -18.45 14.93 -30.20
CA VAL A 927 -17.22 15.04 -30.98
C VAL A 927 -16.69 13.61 -31.07
N SER A 928 -16.78 13.02 -32.30
CA SER A 928 -16.15 11.73 -32.55
C SER A 928 -14.65 11.89 -32.18
N THR A 929 -14.30 11.51 -30.99
CA THR A 929 -12.92 11.24 -30.66
C THR A 929 -12.55 9.93 -31.34
N SER A 930 -12.54 9.93 -32.68
CA SER A 930 -11.94 8.89 -33.51
C SER A 930 -10.43 8.82 -33.27
N ASP A 931 -9.91 9.73 -32.48
CA ASP A 931 -8.64 9.70 -31.80
C ASP A 931 -8.91 9.76 -30.28
N ASP A 932 -9.13 8.62 -29.64
CA ASP A 932 -8.82 8.40 -28.23
C ASP A 932 -7.29 8.54 -27.94
N THR A 933 -6.51 8.81 -28.93
CA THR A 933 -5.27 9.56 -28.92
C THR A 933 -5.60 11.08 -28.91
N VAL A 934 -6.21 11.60 -27.86
CA VAL A 934 -5.56 12.77 -27.27
C VAL A 934 -4.23 12.19 -26.82
N ALA A 935 -3.32 12.17 -27.76
CA ALA A 935 -1.92 11.95 -27.49
C ALA A 935 -1.66 12.87 -26.32
N ILE A 936 -1.49 12.26 -25.19
CA ILE A 936 -0.91 12.90 -24.03
C ILE A 936 0.52 13.09 -24.51
N VAL A 937 0.70 14.15 -25.31
CA VAL A 937 1.95 14.63 -25.84
C VAL A 937 2.83 15.00 -24.64
#